data_db07c6305d8b833b9964a8adcaafb86b
#
_entry.id   db07c6305d8b833b9964a8adcaafb86b
#
_cell.length_a   1.000
_cell.length_b   1.000
_cell.length_c   1.000
_cell.angle_alpha   90.00
_cell.angle_beta   90.00
_cell.angle_gamma   90.00
#
_symmetry.space_group_name_H-M   'P 1'
#
loop_
_entity.id
_entity.type
_entity.pdbx_description
1 polymer ?
#
loop_
_entity_poly.entity_id
_entity_poly.type
_entity_poly.pdbx_seq_one_letter_code
_entity_poly.pdbx_strand_id
1 'polypeptide(L)'
;MEYNFKEIEKKWQKTWADQQTYKVTEDKSKPKFYVLNMFPYPSGAGLHVGHPLGYIASDIYARFKRQNGFNVLNPMGYDAYGLPAEQYAIKTGQHPAITTEKNIEHYREQLDKIGFSFDWSREIRTCDPKYYHWTQWTFGRMFNSFYCISCQSAKPIEKLIKHFEEKGTADLHVAQSEELSFTADEWKAMDEKQKSDTLMNYRIAYKGETMVNWCAGLGTVLANDEVVDGVSVRGGFPVVQKKMSQWCLRVSAYSQRLLDGLDTVDWSESIKETQKNWIGRSEGTEMQFRIADTDETFTIFTTRADTIFGVTFMVLAPESELVEKLTTAEQKAEVEQYLDYVKSRTELDRMSDRKVTGVFSGSYAVNPFTGDNIPVWISEYVLAGYGTGAIMAVPAHDSRDYAFARHFNLPIIPLIEGADVSEESFDAKEGIVMNSPVSGKETLNGFTLNGCTVKEAIEKTKQFVTEHNLGRVKVNYRLRDAIFSRQRYWGEPFPVYYENGIPRIVPEECLPIELPEIKEYKPTESGEPPLGRAEKWAWDTVAKKVVENSKIDEKTVFPLDLYTMPGFAGSSAYYLRYMDPKNDKALVSAEAGQYWKHVDLYVGGTEHATGHLIYSRFWNKFLFDNGVSYEEEPYQKLINQGMIQGRSNFVYRVNELSSENKPVFVSYNLRKNYKDVTPIHAWVNLVKNDILDVEAFRAWSPEYKDAEFILEDGKYICGWAIEKMSKSMYNVVNPDDIVNDYGADTLRLYEMFLGPLEASKPWDTNGIDGCFRFLKKLWSLFWENRTDNWLVNDDKPTQENLKSLHKLIKKVTQDIENFSFNTSISAFMICVNELGQQKCHSREILRDLVILIAPFAPHIAEELWNELGEKETVCDAQWPKWNEEYLAENEIQLTVSFNGKARFQKMFAADASKDEIEKLTLEDDRTAKYTEGMQIMKVIVVPKKIINIVVK
;
A
#
# COMPACT_ATOMS: atom_id res chain seq x y z
N MET A 1 30.47 9.57 -34.67
CA MET A 1 28.97 9.56 -34.62
C MET A 1 28.51 10.21 -33.35
N GLU A 2 27.54 11.10 -33.40
CA GLU A 2 26.96 11.69 -32.20
C GLU A 2 25.88 10.75 -31.62
N TYR A 3 25.74 10.76 -30.30
CA TYR A 3 24.70 10.01 -29.61
C TYR A 3 23.31 10.60 -29.94
N ASN A 4 22.58 9.92 -30.83
CA ASN A 4 21.22 10.30 -31.22
C ASN A 4 20.19 9.40 -30.53
N PHE A 5 19.84 9.72 -29.28
CA PHE A 5 18.92 8.93 -28.50
C PHE A 5 17.55 8.75 -29.16
N LYS A 6 17.04 9.77 -29.87
CA LYS A 6 15.70 9.69 -30.50
C LYS A 6 15.60 8.57 -31.56
N GLU A 7 16.62 8.42 -32.37
CA GLU A 7 16.66 7.36 -33.39
C GLU A 7 16.92 6.00 -32.77
N ILE A 8 17.87 5.94 -31.82
CA ILE A 8 18.23 4.71 -31.14
C ILE A 8 17.03 4.13 -30.36
N GLU A 9 16.36 4.95 -29.56
CA GLU A 9 15.21 4.52 -28.76
C GLU A 9 14.05 4.05 -29.63
N LYS A 10 13.71 4.80 -30.67
CA LYS A 10 12.66 4.41 -31.62
C LYS A 10 12.98 3.10 -32.35
N LYS A 11 14.23 2.91 -32.77
CA LYS A 11 14.70 1.69 -33.45
C LYS A 11 14.51 0.48 -32.54
N TRP A 12 14.96 0.55 -31.28
CA TRP A 12 14.96 -0.61 -30.39
C TRP A 12 13.57 -0.91 -29.83
N GLN A 13 12.77 0.10 -29.50
CA GLN A 13 11.37 -0.09 -29.11
C GLN A 13 10.59 -0.84 -30.19
N LYS A 14 10.78 -0.45 -31.45
CA LYS A 14 10.18 -1.18 -32.58
C LYS A 14 10.72 -2.61 -32.70
N THR A 15 12.03 -2.79 -32.60
CA THR A 15 12.67 -4.10 -32.70
C THR A 15 12.15 -5.07 -31.62
N TRP A 16 12.08 -4.62 -30.35
CA TRP A 16 11.57 -5.45 -29.27
C TRP A 16 10.08 -5.83 -29.45
N ALA A 17 9.28 -4.90 -29.97
CA ALA A 17 7.87 -5.17 -30.25
C ALA A 17 7.70 -6.18 -31.40
N ASP A 18 8.41 -5.98 -32.52
CA ASP A 18 8.33 -6.83 -33.70
C ASP A 18 8.82 -8.26 -33.40
N GLN A 19 9.88 -8.40 -32.62
CA GLN A 19 10.47 -9.68 -32.25
C GLN A 19 9.82 -10.31 -31.02
N GLN A 20 8.91 -9.63 -30.34
CA GLN A 20 8.33 -10.07 -29.06
C GLN A 20 9.42 -10.49 -28.05
N THR A 21 10.46 -9.68 -27.90
CA THR A 21 11.69 -9.98 -27.15
C THR A 21 11.40 -10.38 -25.69
N TYR A 22 10.35 -9.81 -25.10
CA TYR A 22 10.03 -10.02 -23.68
C TYR A 22 8.91 -11.03 -23.44
N LYS A 23 8.41 -11.68 -24.51
CA LYS A 23 7.41 -12.73 -24.40
C LYS A 23 8.01 -13.95 -23.69
N VAL A 24 7.29 -14.46 -22.70
CA VAL A 24 7.73 -15.60 -21.90
C VAL A 24 6.73 -16.75 -21.95
N THR A 25 7.25 -17.97 -21.86
CA THR A 25 6.47 -19.20 -21.73
C THR A 25 6.96 -19.98 -20.50
N GLU A 26 6.28 -21.07 -20.14
CA GLU A 26 6.61 -21.92 -19.00
C GLU A 26 7.78 -22.87 -19.36
N ASP A 27 9.00 -22.32 -19.48
CA ASP A 27 10.23 -23.05 -19.82
C ASP A 27 10.81 -23.74 -18.57
N LYS A 28 10.51 -25.04 -18.44
CA LYS A 28 10.96 -25.87 -17.30
C LYS A 28 12.48 -26.11 -17.26
N SER A 29 13.21 -25.75 -18.31
CA SER A 29 14.69 -25.88 -18.36
C SER A 29 15.39 -24.74 -17.59
N LYS A 30 14.69 -23.68 -17.27
CA LYS A 30 15.19 -22.50 -16.56
C LYS A 30 14.48 -22.30 -15.22
N PRO A 31 15.18 -21.78 -14.20
CA PRO A 31 14.52 -21.34 -12.98
C PRO A 31 13.59 -20.15 -13.29
N LYS A 32 12.40 -20.14 -12.70
CA LYS A 32 11.45 -19.05 -12.91
C LYS A 32 11.77 -17.84 -12.02
N PHE A 33 11.43 -16.67 -12.48
CA PHE A 33 11.37 -15.46 -11.67
C PHE A 33 10.20 -14.58 -12.10
N TYR A 34 9.28 -14.32 -11.18
CA TYR A 34 8.09 -13.52 -11.43
C TYR A 34 8.23 -12.16 -10.76
N VAL A 35 8.41 -11.13 -11.56
CA VAL A 35 8.44 -9.72 -11.14
C VAL A 35 7.09 -9.09 -11.42
N LEU A 36 6.51 -8.43 -10.45
CA LEU A 36 5.22 -7.75 -10.62
C LEU A 36 5.25 -6.36 -10.02
N ASN A 37 4.73 -5.40 -10.78
CA ASN A 37 4.41 -4.06 -10.28
C ASN A 37 2.93 -3.96 -9.94
N MET A 38 2.60 -3.13 -8.95
CA MET A 38 1.22 -2.70 -8.79
C MET A 38 0.82 -1.93 -10.04
N PHE A 39 -0.16 -2.46 -10.79
CA PHE A 39 -0.55 -1.92 -12.09
C PHE A 39 -1.27 -0.57 -11.97
N PRO A 40 -1.14 0.31 -12.97
CA PRO A 40 -1.68 1.65 -12.88
C PRO A 40 -3.20 1.68 -13.09
N TYR A 41 -3.85 2.69 -12.50
CA TYR A 41 -5.19 3.13 -12.87
C TYR A 41 -5.08 4.15 -14.00
N PRO A 42 -5.61 3.89 -15.21
CA PRO A 42 -5.45 4.76 -16.37
C PRO A 42 -6.31 6.03 -16.25
N SER A 43 -5.72 7.09 -15.72
CA SER A 43 -6.36 8.42 -15.64
C SER A 43 -6.10 9.27 -16.87
N GLY A 44 -6.99 10.23 -17.19
CA GLY A 44 -6.87 11.10 -18.37
C GLY A 44 -5.65 12.01 -18.43
N ALA A 45 -4.87 12.08 -17.33
CA ALA A 45 -3.61 12.86 -17.30
C ALA A 45 -2.40 12.12 -17.86
N GLY A 46 -2.49 10.81 -18.03
CA GLY A 46 -1.31 9.98 -18.23
C GLY A 46 -0.47 9.82 -16.96
N LEU A 47 0.73 9.27 -17.13
CA LEU A 47 1.72 9.14 -16.08
C LEU A 47 2.37 10.50 -15.76
N HIS A 48 2.76 10.70 -14.52
CA HIS A 48 3.76 11.72 -14.14
C HIS A 48 5.07 11.02 -13.77
N VAL A 49 6.17 11.75 -13.67
CA VAL A 49 7.52 11.19 -13.41
C VAL A 49 7.63 10.38 -12.10
N GLY A 50 6.68 10.49 -11.20
CA GLY A 50 6.67 9.65 -9.99
C GLY A 50 6.19 8.21 -10.20
N HIS A 51 5.42 7.93 -11.24
CA HIS A 51 4.91 6.58 -11.52
C HIS A 51 6.00 5.59 -11.97
N PRO A 52 6.93 5.99 -12.90
CA PRO A 52 7.93 5.05 -13.40
C PRO A 52 8.95 4.60 -12.38
N LEU A 53 9.12 5.28 -11.25
CA LEU A 53 10.16 4.97 -10.25
C LEU A 53 10.19 3.48 -9.86
N GLY A 54 9.04 2.93 -9.42
CA GLY A 54 8.92 1.52 -9.08
C GLY A 54 9.07 0.60 -10.30
N TYR A 55 8.53 1.02 -11.45
CA TYR A 55 8.60 0.24 -12.69
C TYR A 55 10.03 0.14 -13.23
N ILE A 56 10.81 1.22 -13.15
CA ILE A 56 12.23 1.20 -13.54
C ILE A 56 13.03 0.29 -12.60
N ALA A 57 12.82 0.41 -11.29
CA ALA A 57 13.49 -0.42 -10.31
C ALA A 57 13.23 -1.92 -10.53
N SER A 58 11.98 -2.31 -10.74
CA SER A 58 11.60 -3.70 -11.02
C SER A 58 12.10 -4.19 -12.38
N ASP A 59 12.13 -3.31 -13.39
CA ASP A 59 12.62 -3.63 -14.73
C ASP A 59 14.14 -3.88 -14.74
N ILE A 60 14.90 -3.09 -13.99
CA ILE A 60 16.35 -3.34 -13.78
C ILE A 60 16.54 -4.73 -13.18
N TYR A 61 15.79 -5.06 -12.15
CA TYR A 61 15.89 -6.36 -11.49
C TYR A 61 15.46 -7.51 -12.41
N ALA A 62 14.38 -7.33 -13.19
CA ALA A 62 13.91 -8.30 -14.18
C ALA A 62 14.96 -8.59 -15.25
N ARG A 63 15.59 -7.55 -15.82
CA ARG A 63 16.65 -7.69 -16.81
C ARG A 63 17.89 -8.36 -16.23
N PHE A 64 18.29 -7.99 -15.02
CA PHE A 64 19.39 -8.62 -14.29
C PHE A 64 19.15 -10.12 -14.06
N LYS A 65 17.94 -10.52 -13.66
CA LYS A 65 17.58 -11.94 -13.48
C LYS A 65 17.63 -12.70 -14.80
N ARG A 66 17.13 -12.11 -15.88
CA ARG A 66 17.20 -12.72 -17.21
C ARG A 66 18.65 -12.96 -17.66
N GLN A 67 19.53 -11.98 -17.46
CA GLN A 67 20.97 -12.09 -17.74
C GLN A 67 21.68 -13.10 -16.83
N ASN A 68 21.08 -13.48 -15.70
CA ASN A 68 21.55 -14.56 -14.82
C ASN A 68 20.87 -15.91 -15.11
N GLY A 69 20.22 -16.06 -16.26
CA GLY A 69 19.69 -17.35 -16.75
C GLY A 69 18.29 -17.71 -16.25
N PHE A 70 17.58 -16.80 -15.59
CA PHE A 70 16.20 -17.02 -15.17
C PHE A 70 15.21 -16.84 -16.33
N ASN A 71 14.12 -17.59 -16.28
CA ASN A 71 12.93 -17.35 -17.10
C ASN A 71 12.05 -16.33 -16.36
N VAL A 72 11.99 -15.10 -16.87
CA VAL A 72 11.41 -13.96 -16.16
C VAL A 72 10.03 -13.62 -16.70
N LEU A 73 9.02 -13.67 -15.84
CA LEU A 73 7.69 -13.09 -16.09
C LEU A 73 7.64 -11.67 -15.54
N ASN A 74 7.48 -10.69 -16.43
CA ASN A 74 7.32 -9.28 -16.09
C ASN A 74 6.11 -8.71 -16.87
N PRO A 75 4.88 -8.94 -16.39
CA PRO A 75 3.66 -8.52 -17.08
C PRO A 75 3.26 -7.10 -16.71
N MET A 76 2.38 -6.52 -17.51
CA MET A 76 1.74 -5.24 -17.21
C MET A 76 0.30 -5.24 -17.73
N GLY A 77 -0.55 -4.47 -17.08
CA GLY A 77 -1.95 -4.26 -17.43
C GLY A 77 -2.53 -3.05 -16.73
N TYR A 78 -3.85 -3.00 -16.59
CA TYR A 78 -4.55 -1.81 -16.11
C TYR A 78 -5.66 -2.16 -15.14
N ASP A 79 -5.67 -1.47 -13.99
CA ASP A 79 -6.81 -1.42 -13.10
C ASP A 79 -7.78 -0.38 -13.64
N ALA A 80 -8.83 -0.83 -14.35
CA ALA A 80 -9.60 0.00 -15.24
C ALA A 80 -11.04 0.29 -14.79
N TYR A 81 -11.45 -0.25 -13.64
CA TYR A 81 -12.71 0.09 -12.99
C TYR A 81 -12.51 1.15 -11.91
N GLY A 82 -13.54 1.95 -11.65
CA GLY A 82 -13.55 2.87 -10.51
C GLY A 82 -14.12 4.24 -10.79
N LEU A 83 -14.17 5.04 -9.74
CA LEU A 83 -14.87 6.33 -9.67
C LEU A 83 -14.37 7.40 -10.66
N PRO A 84 -13.07 7.52 -11.01
CA PRO A 84 -12.64 8.60 -11.90
C PRO A 84 -13.26 8.56 -13.29
N ALA A 85 -13.34 7.38 -13.90
CA ALA A 85 -13.95 7.23 -15.23
C ALA A 85 -15.46 7.46 -15.18
N GLU A 86 -16.13 6.99 -14.12
CA GLU A 86 -17.55 7.20 -13.91
C GLU A 86 -17.90 8.68 -13.67
N GLN A 87 -17.13 9.39 -12.86
CA GLN A 87 -17.32 10.84 -12.65
C GLN A 87 -17.16 11.65 -13.94
N TYR A 88 -16.24 11.24 -14.80
CA TYR A 88 -16.10 11.85 -16.11
C TYR A 88 -17.33 11.55 -17.00
N ALA A 89 -17.82 10.30 -16.99
CA ALA A 89 -19.02 9.89 -17.70
C ALA A 89 -20.27 10.66 -17.23
N ILE A 90 -20.44 10.86 -15.93
CA ILE A 90 -21.53 11.66 -15.35
C ILE A 90 -21.49 13.10 -15.86
N LYS A 91 -20.30 13.71 -15.95
CA LYS A 91 -20.12 15.09 -16.43
C LYS A 91 -20.36 15.26 -17.93
N THR A 92 -19.97 14.27 -18.72
CA THR A 92 -19.93 14.38 -20.18
C THR A 92 -21.05 13.61 -20.90
N GLY A 93 -21.72 12.70 -20.22
CA GLY A 93 -22.67 11.77 -20.82
C GLY A 93 -22.00 10.67 -21.69
N GLN A 94 -20.66 10.62 -21.73
CA GLN A 94 -19.92 9.63 -22.51
C GLN A 94 -19.79 8.33 -21.74
N HIS A 95 -19.94 7.18 -22.41
CA HIS A 95 -19.77 5.87 -21.77
C HIS A 95 -18.36 5.73 -21.16
N PRO A 96 -18.21 5.26 -19.90
CA PRO A 96 -16.92 5.16 -19.22
C PRO A 96 -15.88 4.34 -19.96
N ALA A 97 -16.26 3.29 -20.69
CA ALA A 97 -15.38 2.44 -21.47
C ALA A 97 -14.59 3.22 -22.53
N ILE A 98 -15.21 4.22 -23.16
CA ILE A 98 -14.58 5.00 -24.23
C ILE A 98 -13.42 5.82 -23.66
N THR A 99 -13.65 6.49 -22.55
CA THR A 99 -12.62 7.27 -21.86
C THR A 99 -11.51 6.38 -21.33
N THR A 100 -11.89 5.23 -20.73
CA THR A 100 -10.94 4.24 -20.22
C THR A 100 -10.04 3.71 -21.32
N GLU A 101 -10.58 3.37 -22.50
CA GLU A 101 -9.79 2.88 -23.63
C GLU A 101 -8.76 3.91 -24.09
N LYS A 102 -9.17 5.17 -24.29
CA LYS A 102 -8.24 6.26 -24.66
C LYS A 102 -7.14 6.47 -23.62
N ASN A 103 -7.47 6.36 -22.35
CA ASN A 103 -6.48 6.50 -21.28
C ASN A 103 -5.50 5.33 -21.28
N ILE A 104 -5.97 4.10 -21.51
CA ILE A 104 -5.13 2.92 -21.63
C ILE A 104 -4.17 3.06 -22.81
N GLU A 105 -4.64 3.49 -23.98
CA GLU A 105 -3.79 3.75 -25.15
C GLU A 105 -2.69 4.75 -24.82
N HIS A 106 -3.02 5.85 -24.17
CA HIS A 106 -2.05 6.86 -23.78
C HIS A 106 -1.01 6.34 -22.76
N TYR A 107 -1.45 5.61 -21.73
CA TYR A 107 -0.55 4.96 -20.76
C TYR A 107 0.38 3.96 -21.46
N ARG A 108 -0.16 3.17 -22.39
CA ARG A 108 0.62 2.21 -23.17
C ARG A 108 1.72 2.89 -23.96
N GLU A 109 1.41 3.98 -24.65
CA GLU A 109 2.41 4.77 -25.40
C GLU A 109 3.52 5.31 -24.51
N GLN A 110 3.16 5.82 -23.31
CA GLN A 110 4.15 6.33 -22.36
C GLN A 110 5.05 5.21 -21.82
N LEU A 111 4.48 4.06 -21.46
CA LEU A 111 5.24 2.91 -20.98
C LEU A 111 6.17 2.33 -22.07
N ASP A 112 5.69 2.23 -23.31
CA ASP A 112 6.50 1.76 -24.44
C ASP A 112 7.68 2.69 -24.71
N LYS A 113 7.50 4.02 -24.63
CA LYS A 113 8.56 5.01 -24.78
C LYS A 113 9.66 4.91 -23.73
N ILE A 114 9.32 4.52 -22.49
CA ILE A 114 10.30 4.34 -21.40
C ILE A 114 11.12 3.06 -21.59
N GLY A 115 10.64 2.13 -22.39
CA GLY A 115 11.40 0.93 -22.80
C GLY A 115 11.47 -0.17 -21.74
N PHE A 116 10.35 -0.47 -21.09
CA PHE A 116 10.24 -1.57 -20.15
C PHE A 116 10.28 -2.95 -20.82
N SER A 117 10.75 -3.95 -20.07
CA SER A 117 10.76 -5.36 -20.50
C SER A 117 9.45 -6.09 -20.21
N PHE A 118 8.31 -5.42 -20.42
CA PHE A 118 7.00 -6.01 -20.17
C PHE A 118 6.61 -7.02 -21.25
N ASP A 119 6.08 -8.17 -20.80
CA ASP A 119 5.41 -9.12 -21.68
C ASP A 119 3.97 -8.69 -21.95
N TRP A 120 3.76 -7.85 -22.95
CA TRP A 120 2.44 -7.35 -23.35
C TRP A 120 1.50 -8.42 -23.91
N SER A 121 1.99 -9.60 -24.26
CA SER A 121 1.12 -10.71 -24.65
C SER A 121 0.25 -11.21 -23.49
N ARG A 122 0.60 -10.83 -22.26
CA ARG A 122 -0.10 -11.15 -21.01
C ARG A 122 -0.86 -9.97 -20.41
N GLU A 123 -1.05 -8.89 -21.17
CA GLU A 123 -1.84 -7.74 -20.74
C GLU A 123 -3.23 -8.15 -20.26
N ILE A 124 -3.64 -7.58 -19.13
CA ILE A 124 -5.00 -7.70 -18.59
C ILE A 124 -5.60 -6.31 -18.32
N ARG A 125 -6.91 -6.25 -18.31
CA ARG A 125 -7.70 -5.05 -17.96
C ARG A 125 -8.84 -5.50 -17.06
N THR A 126 -8.97 -4.93 -15.89
CA THR A 126 -9.99 -5.36 -14.94
C THR A 126 -11.42 -5.13 -15.44
N CYS A 127 -11.62 -4.20 -16.38
CA CYS A 127 -12.90 -3.94 -17.02
C CYS A 127 -13.22 -4.85 -18.23
N ASP A 128 -12.32 -5.73 -18.63
CA ASP A 128 -12.58 -6.70 -19.71
C ASP A 128 -13.47 -7.83 -19.18
N PRO A 129 -14.61 -8.14 -19.83
CA PRO A 129 -15.46 -9.27 -19.47
C PRO A 129 -14.73 -10.60 -19.33
N LYS A 130 -13.71 -10.86 -20.17
CA LYS A 130 -12.87 -12.06 -20.07
C LYS A 130 -12.03 -12.09 -18.79
N TYR A 131 -11.72 -10.95 -18.25
CA TYR A 131 -11.00 -10.82 -16.98
C TYR A 131 -11.97 -10.94 -15.79
N TYR A 132 -13.02 -10.11 -15.72
CA TYR A 132 -13.89 -10.10 -14.55
C TYR A 132 -14.84 -11.31 -14.48
N HIS A 133 -14.94 -12.10 -15.56
CA HIS A 133 -15.47 -13.46 -15.49
C HIS A 133 -14.95 -14.21 -14.25
N TRP A 134 -13.64 -14.15 -14.02
CA TRP A 134 -12.99 -14.85 -12.91
C TRP A 134 -13.17 -14.16 -11.56
N THR A 135 -13.37 -12.86 -11.54
CA THR A 135 -13.78 -12.13 -10.33
C THR A 135 -15.20 -12.56 -9.90
N GLN A 136 -16.12 -12.63 -10.84
CA GLN A 136 -17.49 -13.13 -10.61
C GLN A 136 -17.50 -14.60 -10.18
N TRP A 137 -16.71 -15.42 -10.84
CA TRP A 137 -16.56 -16.83 -10.50
C TRP A 137 -16.05 -17.01 -9.05
N THR A 138 -15.03 -16.26 -8.65
CA THR A 138 -14.49 -16.32 -7.29
C THR A 138 -15.53 -15.87 -6.26
N PHE A 139 -16.29 -14.82 -6.55
CA PHE A 139 -17.38 -14.38 -5.68
C PHE A 139 -18.42 -15.48 -5.49
N GLY A 140 -18.84 -16.15 -6.58
CA GLY A 140 -19.76 -17.28 -6.52
C GLY A 140 -19.25 -18.44 -5.66
N ARG A 141 -17.96 -18.73 -5.77
CA ARG A 141 -17.28 -19.72 -4.91
C ARG A 141 -17.23 -19.29 -3.43
N MET A 142 -16.97 -18.02 -3.14
CA MET A 142 -17.03 -17.47 -1.78
C MET A 142 -18.45 -17.52 -1.21
N PHE A 143 -19.47 -17.24 -2.01
CA PHE A 143 -20.87 -17.36 -1.61
C PHE A 143 -21.22 -18.82 -1.25
N ASN A 144 -20.72 -19.79 -2.00
CA ASN A 144 -20.96 -21.22 -1.79
C ASN A 144 -19.93 -21.86 -0.84
N SER A 145 -19.30 -21.07 0.01
CA SER A 145 -18.31 -21.54 0.99
C SER A 145 -18.56 -20.96 2.38
N PHE A 146 -18.13 -21.70 3.40
CA PHE A 146 -18.00 -21.25 4.78
C PHE A 146 -16.57 -21.48 5.27
N TYR A 147 -16.18 -20.82 6.35
CA TYR A 147 -14.85 -20.99 6.94
C TYR A 147 -14.90 -21.90 8.18
N CYS A 148 -14.22 -23.02 8.08
CA CYS A 148 -14.03 -23.96 9.20
C CYS A 148 -12.86 -23.50 10.07
N ILE A 149 -13.12 -23.13 11.33
CA ILE A 149 -12.09 -22.69 12.27
C ILE A 149 -11.16 -23.84 12.64
N SER A 150 -11.71 -25.05 12.90
CA SER A 150 -10.90 -26.21 13.26
C SER A 150 -9.95 -26.65 12.16
N CYS A 151 -10.38 -26.54 10.89
CA CYS A 151 -9.57 -26.86 9.71
C CYS A 151 -8.71 -25.68 9.23
N GLN A 152 -8.98 -24.49 9.72
CA GLN A 152 -8.39 -23.23 9.24
C GLN A 152 -8.46 -23.07 7.71
N SER A 153 -9.61 -23.34 7.12
CA SER A 153 -9.81 -23.28 5.67
C SER A 153 -11.26 -23.12 5.28
N ALA A 154 -11.46 -22.55 4.08
CA ALA A 154 -12.77 -22.53 3.44
C ALA A 154 -13.22 -23.95 3.05
N LYS A 155 -14.49 -24.21 3.19
CA LYS A 155 -15.14 -25.48 2.82
C LYS A 155 -16.42 -25.21 2.04
N PRO A 156 -16.85 -26.13 1.14
CA PRO A 156 -18.12 -26.03 0.43
C PRO A 156 -19.31 -25.96 1.39
N ILE A 157 -20.29 -25.11 1.12
CA ILE A 157 -21.44 -24.84 1.98
C ILE A 157 -22.31 -26.09 2.20
N GLU A 158 -22.29 -27.03 1.26
CA GLU A 158 -23.02 -28.31 1.35
C GLU A 158 -22.59 -29.14 2.56
N LYS A 159 -21.32 -29.04 2.98
CA LYS A 159 -20.83 -29.69 4.18
C LYS A 159 -21.47 -29.12 5.44
N LEU A 160 -21.71 -27.82 5.45
CA LEU A 160 -22.38 -27.15 6.57
C LEU A 160 -23.88 -27.53 6.60
N ILE A 161 -24.54 -27.54 5.44
CA ILE A 161 -25.93 -27.97 5.32
C ILE A 161 -26.12 -29.39 5.85
N LYS A 162 -25.23 -30.29 5.47
CA LYS A 162 -25.25 -31.66 5.97
C LYS A 162 -25.07 -31.74 7.50
N HIS A 163 -24.16 -30.92 8.06
CA HIS A 163 -23.98 -30.81 9.50
C HIS A 163 -25.27 -30.35 10.20
N PHE A 164 -25.96 -29.35 9.65
CA PHE A 164 -27.24 -28.85 10.18
C PHE A 164 -28.34 -29.89 10.11
N GLU A 165 -28.40 -30.69 9.04
CA GLU A 165 -29.34 -31.79 8.90
C GLU A 165 -29.15 -32.92 9.93
N GLU A 166 -27.89 -33.14 10.35
CA GLU A 166 -27.53 -34.21 11.30
C GLU A 166 -27.53 -33.73 12.76
N LYS A 167 -27.07 -32.50 13.04
CA LYS A 167 -26.73 -32.03 14.40
C LYS A 167 -27.23 -30.62 14.74
N GLY A 168 -27.83 -29.91 13.80
CA GLY A 168 -28.09 -28.48 13.98
C GLY A 168 -26.78 -27.71 14.19
N THR A 169 -26.75 -26.82 15.17
CA THR A 169 -25.54 -26.06 15.53
C THR A 169 -24.65 -26.75 16.60
N ALA A 170 -24.96 -27.95 17.02
CA ALA A 170 -24.15 -28.68 18.00
C ALA A 170 -22.75 -28.99 17.43
N ASP A 171 -21.71 -28.86 18.24
CA ASP A 171 -20.31 -29.11 17.89
C ASP A 171 -19.80 -28.28 16.67
N LEU A 172 -20.38 -27.10 16.44
CA LEU A 172 -20.05 -26.24 15.29
C LEU A 172 -18.90 -25.30 15.60
N HIS A 173 -17.79 -25.44 14.86
CA HIS A 173 -16.59 -24.57 14.96
C HIS A 173 -16.33 -23.89 13.62
N VAL A 174 -17.11 -22.86 13.30
CA VAL A 174 -17.07 -22.13 12.04
C VAL A 174 -17.13 -20.62 12.29
N ALA A 175 -16.64 -19.86 11.31
CA ALA A 175 -16.81 -18.40 11.35
C ALA A 175 -18.28 -18.05 11.05
N GLN A 176 -18.81 -17.12 11.82
CA GLN A 176 -20.22 -16.70 11.77
C GLN A 176 -20.34 -15.22 12.15
N SER A 177 -21.40 -14.57 11.68
CA SER A 177 -21.72 -13.18 12.07
C SER A 177 -22.32 -13.11 13.47
N GLU A 178 -23.21 -14.03 13.77
CA GLU A 178 -23.93 -14.15 15.05
C GLU A 178 -23.93 -15.61 15.53
N GLU A 179 -23.91 -15.82 16.83
CA GLU A 179 -24.04 -17.14 17.43
C GLU A 179 -25.51 -17.60 17.38
N LEU A 180 -25.81 -18.49 16.46
CA LEU A 180 -27.14 -19.11 16.36
C LEU A 180 -27.16 -20.45 17.08
N SER A 181 -28.32 -20.83 17.62
CA SER A 181 -28.56 -22.12 18.27
C SER A 181 -29.86 -22.72 17.75
N PHE A 182 -29.79 -23.87 17.10
CA PHE A 182 -30.94 -24.65 16.63
C PHE A 182 -30.57 -26.12 16.50
N THR A 183 -31.59 -26.99 16.64
CA THR A 183 -31.47 -28.44 16.47
C THR A 183 -31.58 -28.84 15.00
N ALA A 184 -31.24 -30.10 14.72
CA ALA A 184 -31.44 -30.68 13.38
C ALA A 184 -32.92 -30.67 12.95
N ASP A 185 -33.85 -30.89 13.88
CA ASP A 185 -35.30 -30.89 13.58
C ASP A 185 -35.80 -29.46 13.32
N GLU A 186 -35.33 -28.47 14.06
CA GLU A 186 -35.61 -27.05 13.79
C GLU A 186 -35.09 -26.63 12.41
N TRP A 187 -33.89 -27.04 12.03
CA TRP A 187 -33.35 -26.80 10.69
C TRP A 187 -34.23 -27.41 9.60
N LYS A 188 -34.66 -28.67 9.77
CA LYS A 188 -35.50 -29.34 8.80
C LYS A 188 -36.90 -28.71 8.67
N ALA A 189 -37.41 -28.10 9.74
CA ALA A 189 -38.67 -27.41 9.78
C ALA A 189 -38.64 -26.01 9.11
N MET A 190 -37.46 -25.43 8.91
CA MET A 190 -37.30 -24.14 8.22
C MET A 190 -37.74 -24.23 6.77
N ASP A 191 -38.41 -23.19 6.29
CA ASP A 191 -38.65 -23.01 4.86
C ASP A 191 -37.39 -22.62 4.10
N GLU A 192 -37.46 -22.54 2.79
CA GLU A 192 -36.30 -22.25 1.95
C GLU A 192 -35.69 -20.86 2.22
N LYS A 193 -36.53 -19.85 2.45
CA LYS A 193 -36.08 -18.50 2.80
C LYS A 193 -35.36 -18.46 4.14
N GLN A 194 -35.93 -19.10 5.17
CA GLN A 194 -35.32 -19.20 6.48
C GLN A 194 -33.98 -19.92 6.45
N LYS A 195 -33.86 -21.01 5.68
CA LYS A 195 -32.58 -21.71 5.47
C LYS A 195 -31.56 -20.83 4.76
N SER A 196 -31.97 -20.12 3.73
CA SER A 196 -31.09 -19.18 3.01
C SER A 196 -30.57 -18.05 3.93
N ASP A 197 -31.47 -17.45 4.71
CA ASP A 197 -31.12 -16.39 5.65
C ASP A 197 -30.17 -16.90 6.78
N THR A 198 -30.42 -18.11 7.27
CA THR A 198 -29.53 -18.76 8.23
C THR A 198 -28.14 -19.02 7.65
N LEU A 199 -28.06 -19.52 6.40
CA LEU A 199 -26.76 -19.76 5.74
C LEU A 199 -25.97 -18.48 5.50
N MET A 200 -26.63 -17.32 5.29
CA MET A 200 -25.94 -16.03 5.19
C MET A 200 -25.09 -15.71 6.39
N ASN A 201 -25.46 -16.19 7.58
CA ASN A 201 -24.67 -16.04 8.81
C ASN A 201 -23.28 -16.70 8.74
N TYR A 202 -23.06 -17.63 7.79
CA TYR A 202 -21.86 -18.47 7.72
C TYR A 202 -21.07 -18.31 6.42
N ARG A 203 -21.68 -17.80 5.35
CA ARG A 203 -21.04 -17.67 4.03
C ARG A 203 -19.83 -16.73 4.08
N ILE A 204 -18.80 -17.01 3.26
CA ILE A 204 -17.62 -16.13 3.13
C ILE A 204 -18.01 -14.85 2.38
N ALA A 205 -18.77 -14.95 1.30
CA ALA A 205 -19.45 -13.79 0.71
C ALA A 205 -20.91 -13.80 1.15
N TYR A 206 -21.33 -12.79 1.87
CA TYR A 206 -22.68 -12.72 2.45
C TYR A 206 -23.28 -11.32 2.30
N LYS A 207 -24.60 -11.27 2.33
CA LYS A 207 -25.37 -10.03 2.34
C LYS A 207 -25.86 -9.74 3.74
N GLY A 208 -25.49 -8.59 4.28
CA GLY A 208 -25.84 -8.20 5.64
C GLY A 208 -26.08 -6.70 5.75
N GLU A 209 -26.75 -6.31 6.82
CA GLU A 209 -26.92 -4.91 7.17
C GLU A 209 -25.71 -4.41 7.93
N THR A 210 -25.07 -3.36 7.45
CA THR A 210 -23.86 -2.78 8.07
C THR A 210 -23.89 -1.26 8.03
N MET A 211 -23.19 -0.64 8.96
CA MET A 211 -22.95 0.81 8.96
C MET A 211 -21.92 1.16 7.89
N VAL A 212 -22.25 2.10 7.04
CA VAL A 212 -21.41 2.51 5.90
C VAL A 212 -21.25 4.01 5.86
N ASN A 213 -20.14 4.47 5.27
CA ASN A 213 -19.91 5.89 4.97
C ASN A 213 -20.70 6.26 3.71
N TRP A 214 -21.92 6.74 3.87
CA TRP A 214 -22.77 7.13 2.74
C TRP A 214 -22.52 8.59 2.33
N CYS A 215 -22.27 8.81 1.05
CA CYS A 215 -22.12 10.12 0.45
C CYS A 215 -23.23 10.38 -0.57
N ALA A 216 -24.25 11.16 -0.18
CA ALA A 216 -25.37 11.46 -1.08
C ALA A 216 -24.94 12.29 -2.30
N GLY A 217 -23.94 13.17 -2.16
CA GLY A 217 -23.40 13.97 -3.27
C GLY A 217 -22.72 13.16 -4.35
N LEU A 218 -22.10 12.03 -3.98
CA LEU A 218 -21.51 11.05 -4.91
C LEU A 218 -22.46 9.88 -5.19
N GLY A 219 -23.52 9.72 -4.39
CA GLY A 219 -24.49 8.64 -4.52
C GLY A 219 -23.96 7.25 -4.27
N THR A 220 -22.93 7.11 -3.44
CA THR A 220 -22.25 5.85 -3.20
C THR A 220 -21.70 5.72 -1.78
N VAL A 221 -21.43 4.49 -1.38
CA VAL A 221 -20.66 4.17 -0.18
C VAL A 221 -19.19 4.44 -0.45
N LEU A 222 -18.51 5.03 0.54
CA LEU A 222 -17.08 5.33 0.52
C LEU A 222 -16.32 4.47 1.52
N ALA A 223 -15.09 4.09 1.16
CA ALA A 223 -14.16 3.49 2.10
C ALA A 223 -13.67 4.53 3.13
N ASN A 224 -13.10 4.09 4.25
CA ASN A 224 -12.66 5.01 5.31
C ASN A 224 -11.56 5.98 4.85
N ASP A 225 -10.69 5.54 3.95
CA ASP A 225 -9.63 6.35 3.36
C ASP A 225 -10.12 7.36 2.30
N GLU A 226 -11.37 7.23 1.85
CA GLU A 226 -12.04 8.18 0.95
C GLU A 226 -12.79 9.30 1.69
N VAL A 227 -12.72 9.33 3.04
CA VAL A 227 -13.40 10.33 3.89
C VAL A 227 -12.40 11.02 4.80
N VAL A 228 -12.41 12.37 4.81
CA VAL A 228 -11.57 13.19 5.68
C VAL A 228 -12.45 14.29 6.29
N ASP A 229 -12.39 14.48 7.60
CA ASP A 229 -13.15 15.49 8.33
C ASP A 229 -14.68 15.49 8.02
N GLY A 230 -15.25 14.29 7.84
CA GLY A 230 -16.69 14.12 7.57
C GLY A 230 -17.13 14.47 6.16
N VAL A 231 -16.17 14.70 5.25
CA VAL A 231 -16.46 14.96 3.82
C VAL A 231 -15.68 14.01 2.92
N SER A 232 -16.20 13.78 1.71
CA SER A 232 -15.51 12.98 0.71
C SER A 232 -14.22 13.68 0.23
N VAL A 233 -13.11 12.93 0.11
CA VAL A 233 -11.85 13.42 -0.47
C VAL A 233 -12.07 13.97 -1.88
N ARG A 234 -13.03 13.40 -2.61
CA ARG A 234 -13.43 13.88 -3.94
C ARG A 234 -14.70 14.73 -3.82
N GLY A 235 -14.59 15.99 -4.21
CA GLY A 235 -15.72 16.90 -4.30
C GLY A 235 -16.12 17.54 -2.98
N GLY A 236 -15.57 17.13 -1.82
CA GLY A 236 -15.86 17.75 -0.52
C GLY A 236 -17.32 17.61 -0.07
N PHE A 237 -18.01 16.55 -0.50
CA PHE A 237 -19.42 16.33 -0.15
C PHE A 237 -19.55 15.75 1.26
N PRO A 238 -20.61 16.13 2.02
CA PRO A 238 -20.87 15.54 3.33
C PRO A 238 -21.05 14.02 3.27
N VAL A 239 -20.47 13.35 4.25
CA VAL A 239 -20.58 11.90 4.43
C VAL A 239 -21.25 11.61 5.76
N VAL A 240 -22.20 10.68 5.77
CA VAL A 240 -22.93 10.28 6.97
C VAL A 240 -22.83 8.78 7.19
N GLN A 241 -22.87 8.35 8.45
CA GLN A 241 -23.03 6.95 8.78
C GLN A 241 -24.48 6.51 8.53
N LYS A 242 -24.66 5.46 7.73
CA LYS A 242 -25.97 4.93 7.38
C LYS A 242 -25.97 3.41 7.43
N LYS A 243 -27.01 2.82 8.03
CA LYS A 243 -27.22 1.36 8.00
C LYS A 243 -27.79 0.98 6.63
N MET A 244 -27.07 0.14 5.90
CA MET A 244 -27.45 -0.30 4.55
C MET A 244 -27.18 -1.78 4.37
N SER A 245 -28.04 -2.45 3.58
CA SER A 245 -27.81 -3.81 3.13
C SER A 245 -26.68 -3.84 2.09
N GLN A 246 -25.61 -4.58 2.37
CA GLN A 246 -24.40 -4.63 1.55
C GLN A 246 -23.92 -6.07 1.39
N TRP A 247 -23.32 -6.37 0.24
CA TRP A 247 -22.46 -7.54 0.14
C TRP A 247 -21.20 -7.31 0.96
N CYS A 248 -20.80 -8.32 1.70
CA CYS A 248 -19.62 -8.33 2.53
C CYS A 248 -18.76 -9.57 2.26
N LEU A 249 -17.44 -9.45 2.44
CA LEU A 249 -16.53 -10.60 2.45
C LEU A 249 -16.01 -10.82 3.87
N ARG A 250 -16.06 -12.06 4.34
CA ARG A 250 -15.67 -12.47 5.70
C ARG A 250 -14.15 -12.59 5.83
N VAL A 251 -13.46 -11.46 5.60
CA VAL A 251 -11.99 -11.34 5.72
C VAL A 251 -11.55 -11.62 7.14
N SER A 252 -12.36 -11.26 8.13
CA SER A 252 -12.09 -11.49 9.56
C SER A 252 -11.88 -12.96 9.91
N ALA A 253 -12.51 -13.89 9.19
CA ALA A 253 -12.31 -15.33 9.38
C ALA A 253 -10.87 -15.79 9.11
N TYR A 254 -10.15 -15.06 8.27
CA TYR A 254 -8.76 -15.34 7.89
C TYR A 254 -7.72 -14.61 8.75
N SER A 255 -8.14 -13.84 9.76
CA SER A 255 -7.27 -12.96 10.55
C SER A 255 -6.02 -13.67 11.09
N GLN A 256 -6.16 -14.85 11.68
CA GLN A 256 -5.00 -15.60 12.21
C GLN A 256 -4.06 -16.05 11.10
N ARG A 257 -4.59 -16.61 10.00
CA ARG A 257 -3.76 -17.01 8.85
C ARG A 257 -3.07 -15.81 8.16
N LEU A 258 -3.71 -14.62 8.16
CA LEU A 258 -3.09 -13.40 7.69
C LEU A 258 -1.92 -12.96 8.58
N LEU A 259 -2.02 -13.15 9.90
CA LEU A 259 -0.91 -12.92 10.83
C LEU A 259 0.22 -13.94 10.64
N ASP A 260 -0.11 -15.21 10.65
CA ASP A 260 0.87 -16.30 10.56
C ASP A 260 1.66 -16.23 9.25
N GLY A 261 1.01 -15.86 8.15
CA GLY A 261 1.64 -15.72 6.84
C GLY A 261 2.71 -14.63 6.77
N LEU A 262 2.67 -13.61 7.64
CA LEU A 262 3.68 -12.55 7.67
C LEU A 262 5.07 -13.06 8.04
N ASP A 263 5.16 -14.17 8.77
CA ASP A 263 6.44 -14.77 9.14
C ASP A 263 7.10 -15.55 7.98
N THR A 264 6.37 -15.79 6.90
CA THR A 264 6.83 -16.57 5.74
C THR A 264 7.30 -15.70 4.57
N VAL A 265 7.16 -14.38 4.66
CA VAL A 265 7.45 -13.44 3.57
C VAL A 265 8.62 -12.51 3.89
N ASP A 266 9.35 -12.12 2.85
CA ASP A 266 10.47 -11.16 2.94
C ASP A 266 9.95 -9.73 2.70
N TRP A 267 9.25 -9.19 3.71
CA TRP A 267 8.72 -7.84 3.71
C TRP A 267 9.39 -7.01 4.79
N SER A 268 9.39 -5.68 4.65
CA SER A 268 9.94 -4.80 5.68
C SER A 268 9.16 -4.94 6.99
N GLU A 269 9.86 -4.84 8.12
CA GLU A 269 9.22 -4.91 9.45
C GLU A 269 8.15 -3.81 9.62
N SER A 270 8.34 -2.65 9.03
CA SER A 270 7.35 -1.56 9.07
C SER A 270 6.01 -1.97 8.44
N ILE A 271 6.04 -2.64 7.29
CA ILE A 271 4.81 -3.14 6.63
C ILE A 271 4.19 -4.29 7.43
N LYS A 272 5.01 -5.22 7.93
CA LYS A 272 4.51 -6.32 8.77
C LYS A 272 3.82 -5.78 10.03
N GLU A 273 4.43 -4.83 10.73
CA GLU A 273 3.84 -4.20 11.92
C GLU A 273 2.56 -3.40 11.58
N THR A 274 2.54 -2.71 10.44
CA THR A 274 1.33 -2.02 9.98
C THR A 274 0.17 -3.01 9.78
N GLN A 275 0.43 -4.16 9.15
CA GLN A 275 -0.59 -5.20 8.97
C GLN A 275 -0.98 -5.87 10.29
N LYS A 276 -0.02 -6.21 11.17
CA LYS A 276 -0.30 -6.76 12.51
C LYS A 276 -1.19 -5.84 13.31
N ASN A 277 -0.89 -4.54 13.31
CA ASN A 277 -1.69 -3.53 14.00
C ASN A 277 -3.09 -3.38 13.38
N TRP A 278 -3.21 -3.46 12.06
CA TRP A 278 -4.49 -3.39 11.36
C TRP A 278 -5.38 -4.61 11.66
N ILE A 279 -4.80 -5.80 11.63
CA ILE A 279 -5.49 -7.04 12.00
C ILE A 279 -5.83 -7.03 13.49
N GLY A 280 -4.93 -6.53 14.35
CA GLY A 280 -5.19 -6.18 15.72
C GLY A 280 -5.64 -7.38 16.56
N ARG A 281 -4.86 -8.47 16.60
CA ARG A 281 -5.14 -9.62 17.46
C ARG A 281 -5.05 -9.22 18.93
N SER A 282 -6.07 -9.53 19.68
CA SER A 282 -6.11 -9.37 21.13
C SER A 282 -6.73 -10.59 21.79
N GLU A 283 -6.12 -11.06 22.84
CA GLU A 283 -6.68 -12.11 23.69
C GLU A 283 -7.22 -11.49 24.97
N GLY A 284 -8.44 -11.82 25.30
CA GLY A 284 -9.11 -11.25 26.47
C GLY A 284 -10.22 -12.14 26.98
N THR A 285 -11.06 -11.56 27.80
CA THR A 285 -12.17 -12.24 28.45
C THR A 285 -13.49 -11.56 28.07
N GLU A 286 -14.42 -12.33 27.55
CA GLU A 286 -15.82 -11.95 27.49
C GLU A 286 -16.42 -12.19 28.85
N MET A 287 -17.11 -11.20 29.42
CA MET A 287 -17.82 -11.30 30.69
C MET A 287 -19.25 -10.81 30.55
N GLN A 288 -20.17 -11.51 31.24
CA GLN A 288 -21.58 -11.16 31.23
C GLN A 288 -21.89 -10.24 32.42
N PHE A 289 -22.54 -9.13 32.16
CA PHE A 289 -23.08 -8.22 33.15
C PHE A 289 -24.61 -8.28 33.11
N ARG A 290 -25.24 -8.48 34.25
CA ARG A 290 -26.69 -8.45 34.36
C ARG A 290 -27.16 -6.99 34.41
N ILE A 291 -28.28 -6.71 33.75
CA ILE A 291 -28.98 -5.41 33.85
C ILE A 291 -29.67 -5.39 35.19
N ALA A 292 -29.48 -4.33 35.99
CA ALA A 292 -30.08 -4.19 37.28
C ALA A 292 -31.62 -4.33 37.21
N ASP A 293 -32.20 -4.99 38.22
CA ASP A 293 -33.63 -5.24 38.34
C ASP A 293 -34.26 -6.10 37.22
N THR A 294 -33.42 -6.80 36.46
CA THR A 294 -33.85 -7.77 35.40
C THR A 294 -33.00 -9.03 35.44
N ASP A 295 -33.44 -10.08 34.73
CA ASP A 295 -32.65 -11.29 34.50
C ASP A 295 -31.86 -11.24 33.16
N GLU A 296 -31.94 -10.14 32.44
CA GLU A 296 -31.24 -9.94 31.17
C GLU A 296 -29.78 -9.62 31.40
N THR A 297 -28.93 -10.09 30.47
CA THR A 297 -27.50 -9.86 30.51
C THR A 297 -27.01 -9.25 29.19
N PHE A 298 -25.88 -8.56 29.23
CA PHE A 298 -25.10 -8.20 28.07
C PHE A 298 -23.64 -8.56 28.28
N THR A 299 -22.91 -8.73 27.20
CA THR A 299 -21.52 -9.20 27.21
C THR A 299 -20.58 -8.06 26.91
N ILE A 300 -19.48 -7.96 27.69
CA ILE A 300 -18.33 -7.08 27.38
C ILE A 300 -17.12 -7.91 27.01
N PHE A 301 -16.15 -7.30 26.36
CA PHE A 301 -14.83 -7.86 26.11
C PHE A 301 -13.76 -6.97 26.71
N THR A 302 -12.82 -7.57 27.46
CA THR A 302 -11.69 -6.85 28.04
C THR A 302 -10.39 -7.65 27.96
N THR A 303 -9.29 -6.97 27.66
CA THR A 303 -7.93 -7.54 27.77
C THR A 303 -7.36 -7.38 29.17
N ARG A 304 -8.04 -6.62 30.03
CA ARG A 304 -7.65 -6.31 31.39
C ARG A 304 -8.70 -6.85 32.38
N ALA A 305 -8.90 -8.16 32.35
CA ALA A 305 -9.83 -8.84 33.28
C ALA A 305 -9.48 -8.62 34.75
N ASP A 306 -8.20 -8.40 35.05
CA ASP A 306 -7.66 -8.06 36.36
C ASP A 306 -8.28 -6.79 37.00
N THR A 307 -8.80 -5.88 36.14
CA THR A 307 -9.30 -4.58 36.61
C THR A 307 -10.79 -4.55 36.94
N ILE A 308 -11.44 -5.72 37.03
CA ILE A 308 -12.89 -5.84 37.24
C ILE A 308 -13.38 -5.13 38.53
N PHE A 309 -12.54 -5.03 39.57
CA PHE A 309 -12.87 -4.34 40.80
C PHE A 309 -12.76 -2.82 40.77
N GLY A 310 -12.17 -2.27 39.68
CA GLY A 310 -12.06 -0.82 39.45
C GLY A 310 -13.06 -0.29 38.46
N VAL A 311 -14.02 -1.11 38.02
CA VAL A 311 -15.09 -0.71 37.11
C VAL A 311 -16.03 0.24 37.82
N THR A 312 -16.14 1.47 37.35
CA THR A 312 -16.98 2.50 37.96
C THR A 312 -18.13 2.96 37.06
N PHE A 313 -18.07 2.63 35.77
CA PHE A 313 -19.16 2.80 34.80
C PHE A 313 -19.00 1.83 33.63
N MET A 314 -20.10 1.63 32.90
CA MET A 314 -20.16 0.91 31.65
C MET A 314 -20.37 1.87 30.51
N VAL A 315 -19.87 1.56 29.32
CA VAL A 315 -20.09 2.41 28.15
C VAL A 315 -20.54 1.59 26.95
N LEU A 316 -21.61 2.04 26.30
CA LEU A 316 -22.12 1.49 25.05
C LEU A 316 -21.69 2.34 23.86
N ALA A 317 -21.39 1.67 22.77
CA ALA A 317 -21.28 2.34 21.47
C ALA A 317 -22.65 2.93 21.07
N PRO A 318 -22.70 4.13 20.49
CA PRO A 318 -23.97 4.76 20.08
C PRO A 318 -24.79 3.92 19.10
N GLU A 319 -24.15 3.08 18.31
CA GLU A 319 -24.78 2.21 17.31
C GLU A 319 -25.24 0.84 17.87
N SER A 320 -24.96 0.59 19.14
CA SER A 320 -25.34 -0.68 19.78
C SER A 320 -26.86 -0.79 19.94
N GLU A 321 -27.41 -1.96 19.64
CA GLU A 321 -28.83 -2.27 19.89
C GLU A 321 -29.20 -2.20 21.38
N LEU A 322 -28.21 -2.32 22.24
CA LEU A 322 -28.40 -2.15 23.69
C LEU A 322 -28.78 -0.72 24.08
N VAL A 323 -28.48 0.28 23.25
CA VAL A 323 -28.83 1.69 23.53
C VAL A 323 -30.34 1.87 23.66
N GLU A 324 -31.11 1.35 22.70
CA GLU A 324 -32.59 1.42 22.78
C GLU A 324 -33.12 0.65 23.99
N LYS A 325 -32.54 -0.53 24.25
CA LYS A 325 -32.99 -1.41 25.35
C LYS A 325 -32.67 -0.87 26.74
N LEU A 326 -31.53 -0.18 26.91
CA LEU A 326 -31.06 0.33 28.18
C LEU A 326 -31.39 1.82 28.43
N THR A 327 -31.95 2.51 27.47
CA THR A 327 -32.37 3.91 27.64
C THR A 327 -33.72 3.99 28.37
N THR A 328 -33.72 4.62 29.53
CA THR A 328 -34.97 4.84 30.29
C THR A 328 -35.83 5.94 29.67
N ALA A 329 -37.12 5.96 30.03
CA ALA A 329 -38.06 6.97 29.50
C ALA A 329 -37.61 8.42 29.84
N GLU A 330 -37.02 8.59 31.02
CA GLU A 330 -36.51 9.89 31.51
C GLU A 330 -35.32 10.40 30.71
N GLN A 331 -34.44 9.47 30.22
CA GLN A 331 -33.22 9.83 29.50
C GLN A 331 -33.40 9.85 27.97
N LYS A 332 -34.56 9.41 27.49
CA LYS A 332 -34.80 9.20 26.05
C LYS A 332 -34.50 10.45 25.21
N ALA A 333 -34.92 11.59 25.61
CA ALA A 333 -34.74 12.86 24.85
C ALA A 333 -33.26 13.27 24.75
N GLU A 334 -32.49 13.11 25.84
CA GLU A 334 -31.04 13.43 25.86
C GLU A 334 -30.24 12.42 25.03
N VAL A 335 -30.63 11.15 25.12
CA VAL A 335 -29.99 10.09 24.33
C VAL A 335 -30.24 10.29 22.84
N GLU A 336 -31.46 10.56 22.41
CA GLU A 336 -31.79 10.83 21.01
C GLU A 336 -31.01 12.03 20.47
N GLN A 337 -30.91 13.12 21.23
CA GLN A 337 -30.11 14.31 20.86
C GLN A 337 -28.63 13.95 20.71
N TYR A 338 -28.08 13.13 21.60
CA TYR A 338 -26.69 12.69 21.52
C TYR A 338 -26.43 11.78 20.30
N LEU A 339 -27.34 10.86 20.02
CA LEU A 339 -27.24 9.99 18.85
C LEU A 339 -27.26 10.78 17.54
N ASP A 340 -28.07 11.84 17.43
CA ASP A 340 -28.10 12.72 16.28
C ASP A 340 -26.79 13.49 16.11
N TYR A 341 -26.15 13.91 17.20
CA TYR A 341 -24.81 14.48 17.14
C TYR A 341 -23.77 13.48 16.59
N VAL A 342 -23.79 12.23 17.07
CA VAL A 342 -22.79 11.22 16.67
C VAL A 342 -22.94 10.79 15.21
N LYS A 343 -24.15 10.79 14.65
CA LYS A 343 -24.42 10.40 13.24
C LYS A 343 -23.59 11.16 12.21
N SER A 344 -23.16 12.38 12.51
CA SER A 344 -22.34 13.21 11.63
C SER A 344 -20.84 12.93 11.71
N ARG A 345 -20.41 12.05 12.63
CA ARG A 345 -18.99 11.80 12.91
C ARG A 345 -18.54 10.46 12.37
N THR A 346 -17.42 10.46 11.66
CA THR A 346 -16.80 9.21 11.18
C THR A 346 -16.07 8.48 12.31
N GLU A 347 -15.79 7.18 12.13
CA GLU A 347 -14.98 6.44 13.09
C GLU A 347 -13.56 7.04 13.22
N LEU A 348 -12.99 7.55 12.13
CA LEU A 348 -11.68 8.19 12.13
C LEU A 348 -11.69 9.47 12.98
N ASP A 349 -12.72 10.31 12.85
CA ASP A 349 -12.89 11.51 13.66
C ASP A 349 -13.00 11.14 15.15
N ARG A 350 -13.80 10.12 15.47
CA ARG A 350 -14.00 9.60 16.82
C ARG A 350 -12.72 9.03 17.45
N MET A 351 -11.84 8.45 16.65
CA MET A 351 -10.55 7.92 17.12
C MET A 351 -9.49 9.00 17.29
N SER A 352 -9.52 10.06 16.48
CA SER A 352 -8.50 11.11 16.46
C SER A 352 -8.82 12.29 17.39
N ASP A 353 -10.08 12.57 17.60
CA ASP A 353 -10.54 13.68 18.47
C ASP A 353 -10.42 13.31 19.96
N ARG A 354 -9.84 14.19 20.73
CA ARG A 354 -9.72 14.06 22.19
C ARG A 354 -10.92 14.66 22.96
N LYS A 355 -11.96 15.09 22.26
CA LYS A 355 -13.15 15.67 22.88
C LYS A 355 -13.91 14.58 23.64
N VAL A 356 -14.19 14.84 24.92
CA VAL A 356 -14.99 13.96 25.75
C VAL A 356 -16.46 14.28 25.61
N THR A 357 -17.27 13.31 25.14
CA THR A 357 -18.73 13.44 25.00
C THR A 357 -19.40 12.16 25.46
N GLY A 358 -20.64 12.25 25.91
CA GLY A 358 -21.44 11.09 26.32
C GLY A 358 -22.73 11.48 26.99
N VAL A 359 -23.61 10.51 27.17
CA VAL A 359 -24.92 10.68 27.84
C VAL A 359 -25.22 9.46 28.73
N PHE A 360 -25.83 9.67 29.88
CA PHE A 360 -26.28 8.61 30.77
C PHE A 360 -27.54 7.94 30.20
N SER A 361 -27.58 6.60 30.19
CA SER A 361 -28.73 5.84 29.68
C SER A 361 -29.94 5.80 30.63
N GLY A 362 -29.71 6.07 31.93
CA GLY A 362 -30.67 5.86 32.99
C GLY A 362 -30.61 4.47 33.68
N SER A 363 -29.93 3.52 33.05
CA SER A 363 -29.85 2.13 33.54
C SER A 363 -28.52 1.81 34.22
N TYR A 364 -28.53 0.70 34.98
CA TYR A 364 -27.37 0.21 35.68
C TYR A 364 -27.09 -1.27 35.33
N ALA A 365 -25.81 -1.63 35.31
CA ALA A 365 -25.36 -3.02 35.21
C ALA A 365 -24.85 -3.51 36.55
N VAL A 366 -24.93 -4.81 36.84
CA VAL A 366 -24.48 -5.41 38.06
C VAL A 366 -23.11 -6.04 37.86
N ASN A 367 -22.12 -5.62 38.66
CA ASN A 367 -20.79 -6.23 38.63
C ASN A 367 -20.89 -7.70 39.09
N PRO A 368 -20.50 -8.67 38.26
CA PRO A 368 -20.67 -10.09 38.56
C PRO A 368 -19.81 -10.59 39.75
N PHE A 369 -18.80 -9.84 40.17
CA PHE A 369 -17.91 -10.18 41.28
C PHE A 369 -18.34 -9.56 42.61
N THR A 370 -18.89 -8.36 42.57
CA THR A 370 -19.22 -7.59 43.81
C THR A 370 -20.71 -7.42 44.05
N GLY A 371 -21.53 -7.58 43.01
CA GLY A 371 -22.96 -7.28 43.07
C GLY A 371 -23.34 -5.80 43.04
N ASP A 372 -22.37 -4.91 42.84
CA ASP A 372 -22.60 -3.47 42.79
C ASP A 372 -23.30 -3.04 41.51
N ASN A 373 -24.19 -2.06 41.64
CA ASN A 373 -24.81 -1.38 40.48
C ASN A 373 -23.85 -0.34 39.90
N ILE A 374 -23.60 -0.45 38.61
CA ILE A 374 -22.66 0.37 37.83
C ILE A 374 -23.47 1.12 36.79
N PRO A 375 -23.38 2.49 36.66
CA PRO A 375 -24.14 3.26 35.68
C PRO A 375 -23.69 2.95 34.26
N VAL A 376 -24.67 2.87 33.35
CA VAL A 376 -24.44 2.61 31.91
C VAL A 376 -24.52 3.91 31.14
N TRP A 377 -23.44 4.28 30.49
CA TRP A 377 -23.31 5.48 29.66
C TRP A 377 -23.28 5.11 28.18
N ILE A 378 -23.52 6.09 27.32
CA ILE A 378 -23.39 5.99 25.86
C ILE A 378 -22.36 7.01 25.45
N SER A 379 -21.33 6.60 24.71
CA SER A 379 -20.27 7.51 24.25
C SER A 379 -19.63 7.07 22.95
N GLU A 380 -19.31 8.06 22.11
CA GLU A 380 -18.70 7.89 20.81
C GLU A 380 -17.27 7.33 20.82
N TYR A 381 -16.56 7.34 21.96
CA TYR A 381 -15.23 6.74 22.04
C TYR A 381 -15.25 5.21 22.05
N VAL A 382 -16.40 4.59 22.22
CA VAL A 382 -16.60 3.15 22.06
C VAL A 382 -17.16 2.86 20.67
N LEU A 383 -16.54 1.92 19.96
CA LEU A 383 -16.92 1.54 18.62
C LEU A 383 -17.71 0.23 18.61
N ALA A 384 -18.87 0.20 17.91
CA ALA A 384 -19.70 -1.00 17.84
C ALA A 384 -19.04 -2.19 17.15
N GLY A 385 -18.11 -1.94 16.24
CA GLY A 385 -17.41 -3.00 15.48
C GLY A 385 -16.21 -3.62 16.23
N TYR A 386 -15.88 -3.17 17.43
CA TYR A 386 -14.81 -3.74 18.24
C TYR A 386 -15.37 -4.40 19.50
N GLY A 387 -15.14 -5.68 19.64
CA GLY A 387 -15.68 -6.47 20.76
C GLY A 387 -17.19 -6.67 20.66
N THR A 388 -17.91 -6.31 21.72
CA THR A 388 -19.36 -6.46 21.83
C THR A 388 -20.13 -5.15 21.67
N GLY A 389 -19.44 -4.04 21.39
CA GLY A 389 -20.02 -2.69 21.39
C GLY A 389 -20.36 -2.17 22.79
N ALA A 390 -19.93 -2.87 23.84
CA ALA A 390 -20.05 -2.49 25.24
C ALA A 390 -18.71 -2.71 25.95
N ILE A 391 -18.29 -1.79 26.80
CA ILE A 391 -17.08 -1.91 27.61
C ILE A 391 -17.36 -1.69 29.09
N MET A 392 -16.56 -2.33 29.93
CA MET A 392 -16.39 -1.93 31.31
C MET A 392 -15.32 -0.83 31.37
N ALA A 393 -15.59 0.28 31.99
CA ALA A 393 -14.67 1.40 32.11
C ALA A 393 -13.92 1.39 33.44
N VAL A 394 -12.58 1.51 33.35
CA VAL A 394 -11.68 1.48 34.50
C VAL A 394 -10.81 2.75 34.49
N PRO A 395 -11.32 3.88 34.96
CA PRO A 395 -10.67 5.18 34.79
C PRO A 395 -9.28 5.29 35.44
N ALA A 396 -8.98 4.50 36.46
CA ALA A 396 -7.66 4.51 37.07
C ALA A 396 -6.55 3.97 36.12
N HIS A 397 -6.90 3.14 35.13
CA HIS A 397 -5.93 2.36 34.32
C HIS A 397 -6.21 2.40 32.79
N ASP A 398 -7.03 3.33 32.33
CA ASP A 398 -7.23 3.67 30.89
C ASP A 398 -7.43 5.19 30.76
N SER A 399 -6.63 5.81 29.94
CA SER A 399 -6.60 7.28 29.79
C SER A 399 -7.91 7.87 29.21
N ARG A 400 -8.63 7.12 28.37
CA ARG A 400 -9.93 7.56 27.80
C ARG A 400 -11.00 7.47 28.88
N ASP A 401 -11.04 6.39 29.62
CA ASP A 401 -11.96 6.20 30.74
C ASP A 401 -11.70 7.25 31.83
N TYR A 402 -10.42 7.56 32.08
CA TYR A 402 -10.01 8.61 33.02
C TYR A 402 -10.54 9.99 32.61
N ALA A 403 -10.31 10.37 31.36
CA ALA A 403 -10.81 11.65 30.82
C ALA A 403 -12.35 11.75 30.93
N PHE A 404 -13.05 10.66 30.62
CA PHE A 404 -14.51 10.56 30.75
C PHE A 404 -14.96 10.68 32.19
N ALA A 405 -14.35 9.92 33.11
CA ALA A 405 -14.68 9.97 34.53
C ALA A 405 -14.44 11.35 35.16
N ARG A 406 -13.35 12.02 34.79
CA ARG A 406 -13.07 13.41 35.22
C ARG A 406 -14.12 14.41 34.70
N HIS A 407 -14.51 14.27 33.41
CA HIS A 407 -15.49 15.15 32.78
C HIS A 407 -16.89 15.02 33.43
N PHE A 408 -17.32 13.80 33.70
CA PHE A 408 -18.65 13.51 34.25
C PHE A 408 -18.66 13.30 35.76
N ASN A 409 -17.53 13.58 36.43
CA ASN A 409 -17.35 13.46 37.89
C ASN A 409 -17.70 12.05 38.43
N LEU A 410 -17.21 11.00 37.73
CA LEU A 410 -17.40 9.61 38.13
C LEU A 410 -16.23 9.12 38.99
N PRO A 411 -16.46 8.08 39.86
CA PRO A 411 -15.40 7.57 40.74
C PRO A 411 -14.19 6.99 39.97
N ILE A 412 -12.99 7.15 40.56
CA ILE A 412 -11.73 6.59 40.07
C ILE A 412 -11.10 5.78 41.18
N ILE A 413 -10.93 4.46 41.00
CA ILE A 413 -10.43 3.54 42.01
C ILE A 413 -9.08 3.00 41.54
N PRO A 414 -7.93 3.38 42.15
CA PRO A 414 -6.64 2.83 41.80
C PRO A 414 -6.52 1.35 42.22
N LEU A 415 -6.00 0.52 41.32
CA LEU A 415 -5.88 -0.93 41.52
C LEU A 415 -4.43 -1.44 41.55
N ILE A 416 -3.44 -0.57 41.44
CA ILE A 416 -2.03 -0.92 41.44
C ILE A 416 -1.33 -0.15 42.57
N GLU A 417 -0.53 -0.84 43.38
CA GLU A 417 0.22 -0.23 44.48
C GLU A 417 1.14 0.88 43.98
N GLY A 418 1.09 2.04 44.61
CA GLY A 418 1.91 3.20 44.25
C GLY A 418 1.43 3.99 43.03
N ALA A 419 0.33 3.59 42.38
CA ALA A 419 -0.24 4.36 41.28
C ALA A 419 -0.84 5.68 41.77
N ASP A 420 -0.33 6.81 41.31
CA ASP A 420 -0.93 8.13 41.51
C ASP A 420 -1.87 8.43 40.34
N VAL A 421 -3.17 8.47 40.63
CA VAL A 421 -4.24 8.75 39.67
C VAL A 421 -4.89 10.13 39.90
N SER A 422 -4.22 11.03 40.63
CA SER A 422 -4.76 12.36 40.94
C SER A 422 -4.87 13.27 39.70
N GLU A 423 -3.90 13.20 38.78
CA GLU A 423 -3.83 14.07 37.60
C GLU A 423 -4.00 13.30 36.27
N GLU A 424 -3.60 12.04 36.22
CA GLU A 424 -3.69 11.17 35.05
C GLU A 424 -3.93 9.70 35.41
N SER A 425 -4.31 8.87 34.43
CA SER A 425 -4.43 7.43 34.60
C SER A 425 -3.06 6.76 34.68
N PHE A 426 -3.00 5.61 35.35
CA PHE A 426 -1.84 4.74 35.38
C PHE A 426 -2.05 3.56 34.41
N ASP A 427 -1.66 3.73 33.18
CA ASP A 427 -1.95 2.79 32.09
C ASP A 427 -0.94 1.61 31.99
N ALA A 428 0.10 1.60 32.81
CA ALA A 428 1.08 0.51 32.84
C ALA A 428 0.43 -0.82 33.20
N LYS A 429 0.84 -1.88 32.49
CA LYS A 429 0.29 -3.25 32.66
C LYS A 429 1.17 -4.11 33.58
N GLU A 430 1.74 -3.50 34.58
CA GLU A 430 2.65 -4.14 35.56
C GLU A 430 2.49 -3.54 36.96
N GLY A 431 2.91 -4.26 37.94
CA GLY A 431 2.81 -3.89 39.37
C GLY A 431 2.04 -4.90 40.19
N ILE A 432 1.84 -4.58 41.45
CA ILE A 432 1.06 -5.40 42.42
C ILE A 432 -0.35 -4.87 42.54
N VAL A 433 -1.30 -5.75 42.42
CA VAL A 433 -2.74 -5.43 42.46
C VAL A 433 -3.18 -5.17 43.90
N MET A 434 -3.92 -4.07 44.09
CA MET A 434 -4.58 -3.69 45.34
C MET A 434 -6.03 -3.31 45.09
N ASN A 435 -6.82 -3.08 46.18
CA ASN A 435 -8.25 -2.70 46.07
C ASN A 435 -9.10 -3.63 45.21
N SER A 436 -8.70 -4.88 45.11
CA SER A 436 -9.34 -5.90 44.25
C SER A 436 -9.77 -7.14 45.07
N PRO A 437 -10.77 -7.03 45.98
CA PRO A 437 -11.61 -5.84 46.25
C PRO A 437 -11.00 -4.86 47.27
N VAL A 438 -11.63 -3.69 47.44
CA VAL A 438 -11.36 -2.77 48.54
C VAL A 438 -11.64 -3.47 49.89
N SER A 439 -10.92 -3.07 50.95
CA SER A 439 -11.04 -3.68 52.25
C SER A 439 -12.48 -3.70 52.81
N GLY A 440 -12.91 -4.89 53.26
CA GLY A 440 -14.25 -5.08 53.83
C GLY A 440 -15.36 -5.32 52.84
N LYS A 441 -15.06 -5.37 51.52
CA LYS A 441 -16.05 -5.69 50.49
C LYS A 441 -16.14 -7.21 50.26
N GLU A 442 -17.35 -7.73 50.34
CA GLU A 442 -17.62 -9.14 49.99
C GLU A 442 -17.62 -9.33 48.47
N THR A 443 -17.17 -10.49 48.02
CA THR A 443 -17.11 -10.86 46.61
C THR A 443 -17.67 -12.26 46.40
N LEU A 444 -18.02 -12.57 45.12
CA LEU A 444 -18.46 -13.92 44.74
C LEU A 444 -17.39 -14.95 45.17
N ASN A 445 -17.81 -15.91 45.99
CA ASN A 445 -16.96 -16.99 46.53
C ASN A 445 -15.64 -16.51 47.19
N GLY A 446 -15.63 -15.29 47.75
CA GLY A 446 -14.44 -14.70 48.37
C GLY A 446 -13.26 -14.43 47.40
N PHE A 447 -13.54 -14.26 46.10
CA PHE A 447 -12.50 -14.03 45.14
C PHE A 447 -11.74 -12.71 45.35
N THR A 448 -10.42 -12.78 45.31
CA THR A 448 -9.55 -11.61 45.50
C THR A 448 -8.32 -11.69 44.61
N LEU A 449 -7.86 -10.51 44.17
CA LEU A 449 -6.65 -10.35 43.39
C LEU A 449 -5.58 -9.56 44.14
N ASN A 450 -5.87 -9.11 45.36
CA ASN A 450 -4.93 -8.33 46.16
C ASN A 450 -3.61 -9.07 46.38
N GLY A 451 -2.49 -8.41 46.14
CA GLY A 451 -1.14 -8.96 46.28
C GLY A 451 -0.65 -9.77 45.05
N CYS A 452 -1.50 -10.02 44.03
CA CYS A 452 -1.07 -10.63 42.76
C CYS A 452 -0.31 -9.62 41.90
N THR A 453 0.62 -10.09 41.06
CA THR A 453 1.07 -9.28 39.94
C THR A 453 -0.05 -9.13 38.93
N VAL A 454 0.00 -8.09 38.07
CA VAL A 454 -1.02 -7.88 37.03
C VAL A 454 -1.18 -9.11 36.15
N LYS A 455 -0.08 -9.77 35.77
CA LYS A 455 -0.09 -10.99 34.96
C LYS A 455 -0.82 -12.14 35.64
N GLU A 456 -0.50 -12.40 36.90
CA GLU A 456 -1.16 -13.44 37.74
C GLU A 456 -2.63 -13.12 37.91
N ALA A 457 -2.99 -11.85 38.14
CA ALA A 457 -4.36 -11.41 38.31
C ALA A 457 -5.20 -11.62 37.03
N ILE A 458 -4.64 -11.36 35.84
CA ILE A 458 -5.30 -11.64 34.57
C ILE A 458 -5.62 -13.13 34.42
N GLU A 459 -4.63 -13.99 34.62
CA GLU A 459 -4.83 -15.45 34.50
C GLU A 459 -5.79 -16.01 35.56
N LYS A 460 -5.69 -15.54 36.79
CA LYS A 460 -6.61 -15.93 37.89
C LYS A 460 -8.05 -15.51 37.56
N THR A 461 -8.24 -14.32 36.99
CA THR A 461 -9.59 -13.86 36.62
C THR A 461 -10.14 -14.66 35.45
N LYS A 462 -9.33 -14.92 34.40
CA LYS A 462 -9.74 -15.79 33.28
C LYS A 462 -10.21 -17.15 33.73
N GLN A 463 -9.47 -17.79 34.65
CA GLN A 463 -9.81 -19.09 35.20
C GLN A 463 -11.12 -19.01 35.97
N PHE A 464 -11.26 -18.03 36.89
CA PHE A 464 -12.46 -17.85 37.71
C PHE A 464 -13.72 -17.59 36.88
N VAL A 465 -13.62 -16.72 35.84
CA VAL A 465 -14.74 -16.43 34.91
C VAL A 465 -15.21 -17.70 34.21
N THR A 466 -14.28 -18.53 33.74
CA THR A 466 -14.59 -19.78 33.04
C THR A 466 -15.21 -20.82 33.99
N GLU A 467 -14.64 -21.02 35.17
CA GLU A 467 -15.11 -22.00 36.15
C GLU A 467 -16.50 -21.69 36.74
N HIS A 468 -16.83 -20.37 36.80
CA HIS A 468 -18.11 -19.93 37.38
C HIS A 468 -19.15 -19.55 36.32
N ASN A 469 -18.89 -19.87 35.03
CA ASN A 469 -19.77 -19.52 33.90
C ASN A 469 -20.16 -18.04 33.81
N LEU A 470 -19.23 -17.13 34.21
CA LEU A 470 -19.42 -15.68 34.09
C LEU A 470 -19.05 -15.14 32.73
N GLY A 471 -18.46 -15.98 31.88
CA GLY A 471 -18.00 -15.65 30.55
C GLY A 471 -17.00 -16.68 30.02
N ARG A 472 -16.16 -16.25 29.07
CA ARG A 472 -15.16 -17.12 28.43
C ARG A 472 -13.92 -16.34 27.99
N VAL A 473 -12.80 -17.04 27.85
CA VAL A 473 -11.60 -16.49 27.20
C VAL A 473 -11.82 -16.48 25.68
N LYS A 474 -11.51 -15.38 25.00
CA LYS A 474 -11.71 -15.23 23.57
C LYS A 474 -10.56 -14.47 22.93
N VAL A 475 -10.20 -14.88 21.72
CA VAL A 475 -9.33 -14.10 20.82
C VAL A 475 -10.21 -13.26 19.91
N ASN A 476 -9.98 -11.97 19.93
CA ASN A 476 -10.64 -11.01 19.05
C ASN A 476 -9.65 -10.37 18.07
N TYR A 477 -10.16 -9.94 16.94
CA TYR A 477 -9.41 -9.22 15.91
C TYR A 477 -10.11 -7.89 15.65
N ARG A 478 -9.31 -6.84 15.39
CA ARG A 478 -9.83 -5.54 14.98
C ARG A 478 -10.27 -5.56 13.52
N LEU A 479 -9.63 -6.39 12.70
CA LEU A 479 -9.96 -6.54 11.29
C LEU A 479 -11.44 -6.90 11.12
N ARG A 480 -12.11 -6.11 10.30
CA ARG A 480 -13.53 -6.27 9.99
C ARG A 480 -13.72 -6.90 8.62
N ASP A 481 -14.91 -7.45 8.40
CA ASP A 481 -15.33 -7.89 7.09
C ASP A 481 -15.36 -6.74 6.10
N ALA A 482 -14.96 -7.00 4.87
CA ALA A 482 -14.92 -6.00 3.83
C ALA A 482 -16.32 -5.71 3.28
N ILE A 483 -16.73 -4.45 3.24
CA ILE A 483 -17.92 -4.01 2.50
C ILE A 483 -17.60 -4.12 1.03
N PHE A 484 -18.31 -5.01 0.33
CA PHE A 484 -17.95 -5.47 -1.01
C PHE A 484 -18.92 -5.03 -2.10
N SER A 485 -19.89 -4.19 -1.81
CA SER A 485 -20.80 -3.64 -2.82
C SER A 485 -20.72 -2.13 -2.94
N ARG A 486 -20.94 -1.63 -4.15
CA ARG A 486 -20.96 -0.20 -4.48
C ARG A 486 -22.18 0.13 -5.31
N GLN A 487 -22.71 1.32 -5.10
CA GLN A 487 -23.82 1.90 -5.85
C GLN A 487 -23.29 2.62 -7.09
N ARG A 488 -22.53 1.91 -7.91
CA ARG A 488 -21.85 2.41 -9.11
C ARG A 488 -22.25 1.61 -10.34
N TYR A 489 -22.12 2.23 -11.50
CA TYR A 489 -22.24 1.54 -12.79
C TYR A 489 -20.90 0.93 -13.20
N TRP A 490 -19.80 1.72 -13.14
CA TRP A 490 -18.50 1.30 -13.64
C TRP A 490 -17.73 0.45 -12.61
N GLY A 491 -18.06 -0.82 -12.60
CA GLY A 491 -17.50 -1.85 -11.73
C GLY A 491 -18.00 -3.23 -12.16
N GLU A 492 -17.43 -4.29 -11.61
CA GLU A 492 -17.87 -5.67 -11.89
C GLU A 492 -19.27 -5.90 -11.34
N PRO A 493 -20.26 -6.30 -12.17
CA PRO A 493 -21.59 -6.64 -11.69
C PRO A 493 -21.58 -7.94 -10.91
N PHE A 494 -22.45 -8.05 -9.89
CA PHE A 494 -22.63 -9.30 -9.14
C PHE A 494 -23.35 -10.35 -9.97
N PRO A 495 -22.87 -11.59 -10.03
CA PRO A 495 -23.53 -12.69 -10.73
C PRO A 495 -24.66 -13.29 -9.86
N VAL A 496 -25.57 -12.44 -9.40
CA VAL A 496 -26.64 -12.81 -8.46
C VAL A 496 -28.00 -12.39 -9.01
N TYR A 497 -28.96 -13.30 -8.96
CA TYR A 497 -30.37 -13.02 -9.18
C TYR A 497 -31.21 -13.37 -7.95
N TYR A 498 -32.41 -12.82 -7.85
CA TYR A 498 -33.26 -13.00 -6.68
C TYR A 498 -34.52 -13.80 -7.03
N GLU A 499 -34.52 -15.07 -6.65
CA GLU A 499 -35.66 -15.95 -6.77
C GLU A 499 -36.58 -15.79 -5.54
N ASN A 500 -37.69 -15.07 -5.71
CA ASN A 500 -38.60 -14.77 -4.61
C ASN A 500 -37.90 -14.13 -3.38
N GLY A 501 -36.96 -13.25 -3.65
CA GLY A 501 -36.17 -12.59 -2.61
C GLY A 501 -34.99 -13.40 -2.02
N ILE A 502 -34.78 -14.62 -2.53
CA ILE A 502 -33.65 -15.47 -2.16
C ILE A 502 -32.51 -15.24 -3.16
N PRO A 503 -31.30 -14.80 -2.73
CA PRO A 503 -30.17 -14.62 -3.64
C PRO A 503 -29.66 -15.97 -4.15
N ARG A 504 -29.48 -16.05 -5.46
CA ARG A 504 -28.95 -17.21 -6.18
C ARG A 504 -27.78 -16.79 -7.04
N ILE A 505 -26.75 -17.62 -7.11
CA ILE A 505 -25.62 -17.39 -8.00
C ILE A 505 -25.97 -17.86 -9.41
N VAL A 506 -25.66 -17.02 -10.40
CA VAL A 506 -25.72 -17.40 -11.81
C VAL A 506 -24.78 -18.58 -12.08
N PRO A 507 -25.20 -19.63 -12.80
CA PRO A 507 -24.37 -20.79 -13.11
C PRO A 507 -23.02 -20.39 -13.72
N GLU A 508 -21.93 -21.04 -13.28
CA GLU A 508 -20.55 -20.69 -13.71
C GLU A 508 -20.36 -20.71 -15.23
N GLU A 509 -21.01 -21.64 -15.91
CA GLU A 509 -20.99 -21.75 -17.39
C GLU A 509 -21.64 -20.57 -18.11
N CYS A 510 -22.38 -19.73 -17.40
CA CYS A 510 -23.09 -18.57 -17.98
C CYS A 510 -22.33 -17.25 -17.72
N LEU A 511 -21.21 -17.30 -17.01
CA LEU A 511 -20.37 -16.13 -16.76
C LEU A 511 -19.57 -15.76 -18.02
N PRO A 512 -19.23 -14.48 -18.21
CA PRO A 512 -19.53 -13.35 -17.32
C PRO A 512 -20.92 -12.77 -17.53
N ILE A 513 -21.50 -12.19 -16.47
CA ILE A 513 -22.61 -11.26 -16.59
C ILE A 513 -22.03 -9.89 -16.90
N GLU A 514 -22.31 -9.39 -18.11
CA GLU A 514 -21.74 -8.13 -18.58
C GLU A 514 -22.60 -6.93 -18.17
N LEU A 515 -21.97 -5.76 -18.01
CA LEU A 515 -22.67 -4.51 -17.71
C LEU A 515 -23.67 -4.17 -18.84
N PRO A 516 -24.90 -3.79 -18.49
CA PRO A 516 -25.90 -3.39 -19.48
C PRO A 516 -25.68 -1.96 -19.96
N GLU A 517 -26.21 -1.62 -21.12
CA GLU A 517 -26.35 -0.23 -21.56
C GLU A 517 -27.35 0.52 -20.68
N ILE A 518 -26.96 1.70 -20.20
CA ILE A 518 -27.84 2.62 -19.46
C ILE A 518 -27.73 4.04 -20.02
N LYS A 519 -28.80 4.83 -19.83
CA LYS A 519 -28.88 6.20 -20.35
C LYS A 519 -28.23 7.25 -19.43
N GLU A 520 -28.14 6.96 -18.16
CA GLU A 520 -27.65 7.89 -17.14
C GLU A 520 -26.85 7.16 -16.06
N TYR A 521 -25.63 7.61 -15.80
CA TYR A 521 -24.69 6.99 -14.86
C TYR A 521 -24.79 7.55 -13.44
N LYS A 522 -25.50 8.67 -13.23
CA LYS A 522 -25.65 9.29 -11.92
C LYS A 522 -26.57 8.43 -11.04
N PRO A 523 -26.15 8.07 -9.83
CA PRO A 523 -27.03 7.41 -8.87
C PRO A 523 -28.16 8.35 -8.43
N THR A 524 -29.21 7.78 -7.83
CA THR A 524 -30.30 8.57 -7.27
C THR A 524 -29.89 9.15 -5.90
N GLU A 525 -30.51 10.26 -5.48
CA GLU A 525 -30.26 10.84 -4.14
C GLU A 525 -30.68 9.90 -3.01
N SER A 526 -31.65 9.01 -3.26
CA SER A 526 -32.09 7.98 -2.31
C SER A 526 -31.10 6.82 -2.16
N GLY A 527 -30.10 6.73 -3.05
CA GLY A 527 -29.09 5.69 -3.04
C GLY A 527 -29.44 4.45 -3.87
N GLU A 528 -30.42 4.53 -4.76
CA GLU A 528 -30.68 3.47 -5.74
C GLU A 528 -29.54 3.45 -6.76
N PRO A 529 -28.92 2.26 -6.98
CA PRO A 529 -27.78 2.13 -7.91
C PRO A 529 -28.17 2.47 -9.35
N PRO A 530 -27.24 2.96 -10.18
CA PRO A 530 -27.47 3.27 -11.59
C PRO A 530 -27.96 2.08 -12.41
N LEU A 531 -27.59 0.84 -12.05
CA LEU A 531 -28.08 -0.38 -12.72
C LEU A 531 -29.60 -0.57 -12.62
N GLY A 532 -30.26 0.07 -11.64
CA GLY A 532 -31.73 0.11 -11.53
C GLY A 532 -32.41 0.78 -12.74
N ARG A 533 -31.67 1.58 -13.54
CA ARG A 533 -32.16 2.20 -14.78
C ARG A 533 -32.02 1.34 -16.02
N ALA A 534 -31.38 0.17 -15.90
CA ALA A 534 -31.21 -0.74 -17.04
C ALA A 534 -32.55 -1.32 -17.48
N GLU A 535 -32.84 -1.34 -18.77
CA GLU A 535 -34.06 -1.94 -19.35
C GLU A 535 -33.91 -3.47 -19.49
N LYS A 536 -32.70 -3.96 -19.66
CA LYS A 536 -32.31 -5.34 -19.82
C LYS A 536 -31.39 -5.80 -18.69
N TRP A 537 -31.99 -6.17 -17.56
CA TRP A 537 -31.23 -6.58 -16.37
C TRP A 537 -32.04 -7.61 -15.53
N ALA A 538 -32.50 -8.67 -16.18
CA ALA A 538 -33.16 -9.80 -15.55
C ALA A 538 -32.54 -11.11 -16.01
N TRP A 539 -32.51 -12.11 -15.16
CA TRP A 539 -31.95 -13.43 -15.45
C TRP A 539 -33.07 -14.45 -15.82
N ASP A 540 -32.97 -14.99 -17.01
CA ASP A 540 -33.83 -16.08 -17.46
C ASP A 540 -33.16 -17.43 -17.15
N THR A 541 -33.71 -18.16 -16.20
CA THR A 541 -33.13 -19.43 -15.73
C THR A 541 -33.28 -20.57 -16.74
N VAL A 542 -34.24 -20.49 -17.68
CA VAL A 542 -34.47 -21.47 -18.72
C VAL A 542 -33.59 -21.20 -19.93
N ALA A 543 -33.59 -19.94 -20.40
CA ALA A 543 -32.78 -19.53 -21.54
C ALA A 543 -31.31 -19.30 -21.17
N LYS A 544 -30.98 -19.30 -19.87
CA LYS A 544 -29.61 -19.06 -19.30
C LYS A 544 -28.94 -17.81 -19.84
N LYS A 545 -29.64 -16.68 -19.82
CA LYS A 545 -29.16 -15.39 -20.33
C LYS A 545 -29.83 -14.20 -19.66
N VAL A 546 -29.22 -13.04 -19.77
CA VAL A 546 -29.81 -11.76 -19.37
C VAL A 546 -30.86 -11.34 -20.41
N VAL A 547 -32.02 -10.96 -19.91
CA VAL A 547 -33.22 -10.56 -20.71
C VAL A 547 -33.77 -9.22 -20.19
N GLU A 548 -34.77 -8.69 -20.92
CA GLU A 548 -35.48 -7.46 -20.56
C GLU A 548 -36.23 -7.62 -19.23
N ASN A 549 -36.26 -6.58 -18.42
CA ASN A 549 -36.94 -6.54 -17.11
C ASN A 549 -38.44 -6.75 -17.24
N SER A 550 -39.03 -6.40 -18.39
CA SER A 550 -40.44 -6.65 -18.70
C SER A 550 -40.85 -8.13 -18.72
N LYS A 551 -39.85 -9.03 -18.78
CA LYS A 551 -40.05 -10.49 -18.78
C LYS A 551 -40.04 -11.10 -17.39
N ILE A 552 -39.77 -10.33 -16.33
CA ILE A 552 -39.79 -10.84 -14.94
C ILE A 552 -41.18 -11.37 -14.63
N ASP A 553 -41.21 -12.64 -14.26
CA ASP A 553 -42.45 -13.37 -13.95
C ASP A 553 -42.43 -14.05 -12.57
N GLU A 554 -41.31 -13.89 -11.83
CA GLU A 554 -41.03 -14.52 -10.53
C GLU A 554 -41.22 -16.06 -10.54
N LYS A 555 -41.08 -16.69 -11.71
CA LYS A 555 -41.15 -18.14 -11.90
C LYS A 555 -39.94 -18.70 -12.65
N THR A 556 -39.56 -18.06 -13.73
CA THR A 556 -38.45 -18.46 -14.59
C THR A 556 -37.51 -17.30 -14.88
N VAL A 557 -37.99 -16.07 -14.78
CA VAL A 557 -37.23 -14.85 -14.99
C VAL A 557 -37.24 -13.98 -13.73
N PHE A 558 -36.04 -13.68 -13.23
CA PHE A 558 -35.83 -13.01 -11.93
C PHE A 558 -34.96 -11.77 -12.06
N PRO A 559 -35.11 -10.78 -11.18
CA PRO A 559 -34.27 -9.60 -11.20
C PRO A 559 -32.82 -9.93 -10.80
N LEU A 560 -31.84 -9.29 -11.49
CA LEU A 560 -30.45 -9.31 -11.15
C LEU A 560 -30.11 -8.30 -10.03
N ASP A 561 -29.01 -8.52 -9.32
CA ASP A 561 -28.49 -7.57 -8.33
C ASP A 561 -28.11 -6.24 -9.01
N LEU A 562 -28.33 -5.13 -8.31
CA LEU A 562 -28.13 -3.77 -8.83
C LEU A 562 -26.78 -3.17 -8.43
N TYR A 563 -26.04 -3.82 -7.54
CA TYR A 563 -24.74 -3.34 -7.08
C TYR A 563 -23.62 -3.80 -8.00
N THR A 564 -22.49 -3.10 -7.90
CA THR A 564 -21.20 -3.51 -8.47
C THR A 564 -20.18 -3.76 -7.38
N MET A 565 -19.13 -4.52 -7.70
CA MET A 565 -18.04 -4.80 -6.80
C MET A 565 -17.11 -3.58 -6.67
N PRO A 566 -16.37 -3.41 -5.57
CA PRO A 566 -15.37 -2.35 -5.43
C PRO A 566 -14.15 -2.61 -6.33
N GLY A 567 -13.38 -1.56 -6.62
CA GLY A 567 -12.19 -1.65 -7.48
C GLY A 567 -11.18 -2.72 -7.03
N PHE A 568 -11.05 -2.95 -5.72
CA PHE A 568 -10.14 -3.98 -5.20
C PHE A 568 -10.55 -5.43 -5.53
N ALA A 569 -11.76 -5.67 -6.02
CA ALA A 569 -12.17 -6.99 -6.47
C ALA A 569 -11.32 -7.49 -7.65
N GLY A 570 -11.15 -6.63 -8.66
CA GLY A 570 -10.35 -6.95 -9.84
C GLY A 570 -8.85 -7.05 -9.54
N SER A 571 -8.33 -6.23 -8.65
CA SER A 571 -6.91 -6.21 -8.30
C SER A 571 -6.47 -7.30 -7.31
N SER A 572 -7.39 -8.02 -6.67
CA SER A 572 -7.02 -8.98 -5.62
C SER A 572 -6.35 -10.25 -6.12
N ALA A 573 -6.66 -10.71 -7.34
CA ALA A 573 -6.09 -11.95 -7.91
C ALA A 573 -5.43 -11.75 -9.28
N TYR A 574 -5.12 -10.52 -9.67
CA TYR A 574 -4.59 -10.22 -11.01
C TYR A 574 -3.25 -10.89 -11.28
N TYR A 575 -2.41 -11.07 -10.27
CA TYR A 575 -1.13 -11.78 -10.38
C TYR A 575 -1.29 -13.23 -10.86
N LEU A 576 -2.37 -13.92 -10.47
CA LEU A 576 -2.68 -15.26 -10.98
C LEU A 576 -3.11 -15.22 -12.44
N ARG A 577 -3.91 -14.23 -12.81
CA ARG A 577 -4.38 -14.09 -14.19
C ARG A 577 -3.27 -13.80 -15.17
N TYR A 578 -2.25 -13.04 -14.77
CA TYR A 578 -1.06 -12.84 -15.60
C TYR A 578 -0.29 -14.13 -15.93
N MET A 579 -0.39 -15.14 -15.08
CA MET A 579 0.26 -16.43 -15.35
C MET A 579 -0.37 -17.14 -16.55
N ASP A 580 -1.68 -16.92 -16.81
CA ASP A 580 -2.42 -17.59 -17.88
C ASP A 580 -3.60 -16.74 -18.38
N PRO A 581 -3.36 -15.54 -18.93
CA PRO A 581 -4.39 -14.54 -19.15
C PRO A 581 -5.38 -14.87 -20.28
N LYS A 582 -5.04 -15.83 -21.15
CA LYS A 582 -5.87 -16.24 -22.29
C LYS A 582 -6.68 -17.50 -22.03
N ASN A 583 -6.56 -18.09 -20.85
CA ASN A 583 -7.29 -19.29 -20.48
C ASN A 583 -8.78 -18.96 -20.26
N ASP A 584 -9.64 -19.56 -21.04
CA ASP A 584 -11.11 -19.41 -20.95
C ASP A 584 -11.80 -20.48 -20.09
N LYS A 585 -11.05 -21.49 -19.61
CA LYS A 585 -11.55 -22.64 -18.84
C LYS A 585 -11.23 -22.55 -17.36
N ALA A 586 -10.18 -21.82 -17.01
CA ALA A 586 -9.73 -21.65 -15.62
C ALA A 586 -9.11 -20.25 -15.40
N LEU A 587 -9.16 -19.76 -14.19
CA LEU A 587 -8.47 -18.53 -13.78
C LEU A 587 -6.97 -18.63 -14.10
N VAL A 588 -6.38 -19.76 -13.82
CA VAL A 588 -5.02 -20.15 -14.15
C VAL A 588 -4.98 -21.67 -14.35
N SER A 589 -4.28 -22.14 -15.37
CA SER A 589 -4.07 -23.58 -15.56
C SER A 589 -3.18 -24.15 -14.45
N ALA A 590 -3.36 -25.45 -14.17
CA ALA A 590 -2.48 -26.15 -13.23
C ALA A 590 -1.02 -26.08 -13.65
N GLU A 591 -0.73 -26.16 -14.95
CA GLU A 591 0.63 -26.06 -15.48
C GLU A 591 1.28 -24.72 -15.19
N ALA A 592 0.62 -23.62 -15.53
CA ALA A 592 1.11 -22.27 -15.30
C ALA A 592 1.19 -21.95 -13.80
N GLY A 593 0.18 -22.33 -13.02
CA GLY A 593 0.15 -22.11 -11.57
C GLY A 593 1.26 -22.86 -10.83
N GLN A 594 1.53 -24.10 -11.21
CA GLN A 594 2.61 -24.90 -10.61
C GLN A 594 4.01 -24.40 -11.02
N TYR A 595 4.15 -23.83 -12.22
CA TYR A 595 5.42 -23.28 -12.70
C TYR A 595 5.73 -21.94 -12.04
N TRP A 596 4.79 -20.97 -12.13
CA TRP A 596 5.01 -19.60 -11.61
C TRP A 596 4.80 -19.48 -10.10
N LYS A 597 3.92 -20.27 -9.51
CA LYS A 597 3.58 -20.36 -8.07
C LYS A 597 3.10 -19.06 -7.45
N HIS A 598 4.02 -18.16 -7.16
CA HIS A 598 3.81 -16.85 -6.54
C HIS A 598 4.66 -15.79 -7.22
N VAL A 599 4.41 -14.54 -6.91
CA VAL A 599 5.27 -13.42 -7.29
C VAL A 599 6.54 -13.45 -6.42
N ASP A 600 7.70 -13.52 -7.07
CA ASP A 600 9.00 -13.52 -6.38
C ASP A 600 9.39 -12.13 -5.89
N LEU A 601 9.14 -11.10 -6.71
CA LEU A 601 9.36 -9.69 -6.38
C LEU A 601 8.13 -8.86 -6.72
N TYR A 602 7.57 -8.22 -5.72
CA TYR A 602 6.43 -7.31 -5.84
C TYR A 602 6.85 -5.88 -5.49
N VAL A 603 6.58 -4.91 -6.37
CA VAL A 603 6.97 -3.51 -6.20
C VAL A 603 5.74 -2.61 -6.24
N GLY A 604 5.58 -1.78 -5.22
CA GLY A 604 4.44 -0.86 -5.14
C GLY A 604 4.46 0.05 -3.91
N GLY A 605 3.50 0.98 -3.83
CA GLY A 605 3.43 1.99 -2.79
C GLY A 605 3.02 1.45 -1.41
N THR A 606 3.50 2.10 -0.35
CA THR A 606 3.18 1.77 1.05
C THR A 606 1.73 2.01 1.42
N GLU A 607 1.03 2.88 0.69
CA GLU A 607 -0.38 3.21 0.88
C GLU A 607 -1.32 2.01 0.73
N HIS A 608 -0.84 0.95 0.09
CA HIS A 608 -1.60 -0.29 -0.13
C HIS A 608 -1.46 -1.32 0.99
N ALA A 609 -0.70 -1.02 2.06
CA ALA A 609 -0.37 -1.97 3.13
C ALA A 609 -1.61 -2.53 3.84
N THR A 610 -2.62 -1.71 4.13
CA THR A 610 -3.84 -2.08 4.86
C THR A 610 -5.06 -2.30 3.96
N GLY A 611 -4.97 -1.99 2.67
CA GLY A 611 -6.02 -2.18 1.68
C GLY A 611 -5.70 -3.35 0.76
N HIS A 612 -5.17 -3.04 -0.43
CA HIS A 612 -4.88 -4.01 -1.50
C HIS A 612 -4.12 -5.26 -1.01
N LEU A 613 -3.05 -5.10 -0.22
CA LEU A 613 -2.23 -6.23 0.23
C LEU A 613 -3.02 -7.18 1.15
N ILE A 614 -3.85 -6.66 2.05
CA ILE A 614 -4.72 -7.49 2.92
C ILE A 614 -5.74 -8.24 2.06
N TYR A 615 -6.43 -7.56 1.15
CA TYR A 615 -7.46 -8.19 0.31
C TYR A 615 -6.87 -9.21 -0.65
N SER A 616 -5.73 -8.92 -1.26
CA SER A 616 -5.04 -9.86 -2.16
C SER A 616 -4.55 -11.11 -1.43
N ARG A 617 -4.02 -10.95 -0.21
CA ARG A 617 -3.61 -12.09 0.64
C ARG A 617 -4.80 -12.93 1.08
N PHE A 618 -5.90 -12.30 1.48
CA PHE A 618 -7.17 -12.98 1.79
C PHE A 618 -7.68 -13.76 0.58
N TRP A 619 -7.75 -13.11 -0.58
CA TRP A 619 -8.23 -13.72 -1.83
C TRP A 619 -7.39 -14.92 -2.23
N ASN A 620 -6.07 -14.78 -2.14
CA ASN A 620 -5.14 -15.88 -2.41
C ASN A 620 -5.33 -17.07 -1.47
N LYS A 621 -5.51 -16.82 -0.17
CA LYS A 621 -5.75 -17.90 0.81
C LYS A 621 -7.05 -18.65 0.53
N PHE A 622 -8.09 -17.93 0.13
CA PHE A 622 -9.34 -18.55 -0.31
C PHE A 622 -9.12 -19.41 -1.57
N LEU A 623 -8.42 -18.91 -2.56
CA LEU A 623 -8.09 -19.65 -3.78
C LEU A 623 -7.14 -20.83 -3.50
N PHE A 624 -6.26 -20.70 -2.54
CA PHE A 624 -5.42 -21.79 -2.04
C PHE A 624 -6.27 -22.92 -1.43
N ASP A 625 -7.25 -22.57 -0.59
CA ASP A 625 -8.18 -23.53 0.00
C ASP A 625 -9.01 -24.28 -1.07
N ASN A 626 -9.22 -23.66 -2.23
CA ASN A 626 -9.92 -24.23 -3.38
C ASN A 626 -8.99 -24.94 -4.39
N GLY A 627 -7.68 -25.03 -4.12
CA GLY A 627 -6.70 -25.69 -5.00
C GLY A 627 -6.37 -24.92 -6.28
N VAL A 628 -6.65 -23.62 -6.35
CA VAL A 628 -6.37 -22.77 -7.51
C VAL A 628 -5.01 -22.10 -7.38
N SER A 629 -4.69 -21.55 -6.22
CA SER A 629 -3.35 -21.05 -5.90
C SER A 629 -2.50 -22.17 -5.31
N TYR A 630 -1.20 -22.16 -5.60
CA TYR A 630 -0.25 -23.19 -5.17
C TYR A 630 0.60 -22.78 -3.97
N GLU A 631 0.51 -21.51 -3.56
CA GLU A 631 1.22 -20.98 -2.39
C GLU A 631 0.23 -20.20 -1.52
N GLU A 632 0.42 -20.22 -0.20
CA GLU A 632 -0.47 -19.50 0.73
C GLU A 632 -0.32 -17.98 0.68
N GLU A 633 0.88 -17.49 0.32
CA GLU A 633 1.15 -16.07 0.16
C GLU A 633 1.40 -15.72 -1.31
N PRO A 634 0.75 -14.66 -1.82
CA PRO A 634 0.87 -14.29 -3.24
C PRO A 634 2.20 -13.63 -3.59
N TYR A 635 2.83 -12.95 -2.63
CA TYR A 635 4.00 -12.10 -2.83
C TYR A 635 5.10 -12.45 -1.85
N GLN A 636 6.23 -12.98 -2.35
CA GLN A 636 7.32 -13.43 -1.48
C GLN A 636 8.14 -12.26 -0.95
N LYS A 637 8.66 -11.41 -1.85
CA LYS A 637 9.42 -10.21 -1.50
C LYS A 637 8.64 -8.97 -1.92
N LEU A 638 8.50 -8.03 -1.00
CA LEU A 638 7.86 -6.73 -1.25
C LEU A 638 8.88 -5.61 -1.09
N ILE A 639 8.97 -4.78 -2.11
CA ILE A 639 9.74 -3.53 -2.08
C ILE A 639 8.78 -2.36 -2.26
N ASN A 640 8.80 -1.44 -1.30
CA ASN A 640 8.03 -0.22 -1.36
C ASN A 640 8.93 0.94 -1.78
N GLN A 641 8.71 1.47 -2.98
CA GLN A 641 9.38 2.68 -3.42
C GLN A 641 8.83 3.90 -2.67
N GLY A 642 9.72 4.87 -2.43
CA GLY A 642 9.33 6.19 -1.95
C GLY A 642 8.59 6.99 -3.04
N MET A 643 8.04 8.12 -2.65
CA MET A 643 7.36 9.03 -3.59
C MET A 643 8.34 10.02 -4.22
N ILE A 644 8.20 10.26 -5.51
CA ILE A 644 8.76 11.46 -6.13
C ILE A 644 7.81 12.62 -5.84
N GLN A 645 8.34 13.63 -5.15
CA GLN A 645 7.60 14.82 -4.75
C GLN A 645 7.76 15.91 -5.81
N GLY A 646 6.70 16.73 -5.97
CA GLY A 646 6.72 17.87 -6.84
C GLY A 646 7.22 19.13 -6.11
N ARG A 647 7.85 20.01 -6.86
CA ARG A 647 8.11 21.37 -6.40
C ARG A 647 6.93 22.23 -6.80
N SER A 648 6.11 22.62 -5.82
CA SER A 648 5.03 23.58 -6.02
C SER A 648 5.58 25.00 -5.99
N ASN A 649 5.11 25.84 -6.90
CA ASN A 649 5.44 27.25 -6.96
C ASN A 649 4.22 28.07 -6.53
N PHE A 650 4.47 29.18 -5.84
CA PHE A 650 3.40 30.02 -5.33
C PHE A 650 3.52 31.45 -5.82
N VAL A 651 2.38 32.00 -6.23
CA VAL A 651 2.14 33.43 -6.34
C VAL A 651 1.34 33.92 -5.14
N TYR A 652 1.50 35.15 -4.74
CA TYR A 652 0.96 35.67 -3.48
C TYR A 652 -0.08 36.76 -3.76
N ARG A 653 -1.35 36.43 -3.61
CA ARG A 653 -2.46 37.35 -3.79
C ARG A 653 -2.57 38.27 -2.57
N VAL A 654 -2.55 39.58 -2.80
CA VAL A 654 -2.78 40.58 -1.78
C VAL A 654 -4.29 40.85 -1.70
N ASN A 655 -4.95 40.32 -0.67
CA ASN A 655 -6.41 40.35 -0.59
C ASN A 655 -6.96 41.75 -0.43
N GLU A 656 -6.27 42.61 0.32
CA GLU A 656 -6.66 44.03 0.53
C GLU A 656 -6.57 44.92 -0.74
N LEU A 657 -5.80 44.53 -1.74
CA LEU A 657 -5.65 45.23 -3.03
C LEU A 657 -6.41 44.55 -4.17
N SER A 658 -6.90 43.34 -3.97
CA SER A 658 -7.53 42.53 -5.01
C SER A 658 -9.03 42.76 -5.05
N SER A 659 -9.62 42.75 -6.25
CA SER A 659 -11.06 42.69 -6.49
C SER A 659 -11.41 41.40 -7.23
N GLU A 660 -12.72 41.08 -7.31
CA GLU A 660 -13.21 39.81 -7.91
C GLU A 660 -12.72 39.64 -9.36
N ASN A 661 -12.57 40.72 -10.12
CA ASN A 661 -12.15 40.68 -11.51
C ASN A 661 -10.70 41.19 -11.74
N LYS A 662 -9.98 41.60 -10.71
CA LYS A 662 -8.62 42.12 -10.81
C LYS A 662 -7.76 41.74 -9.62
N PRO A 663 -7.23 40.51 -9.60
CA PRO A 663 -6.32 40.06 -8.54
C PRO A 663 -4.98 40.82 -8.63
N VAL A 664 -4.43 41.15 -7.45
CA VAL A 664 -3.10 41.75 -7.31
C VAL A 664 -2.17 40.73 -6.64
N PHE A 665 -1.05 40.45 -7.29
CA PHE A 665 -0.04 39.51 -6.79
C PHE A 665 1.26 40.23 -6.44
N VAL A 666 1.84 39.88 -5.29
CA VAL A 666 3.11 40.44 -4.82
C VAL A 666 4.23 39.41 -4.90
N SER A 667 5.40 39.83 -5.35
CA SER A 667 6.61 38.99 -5.39
C SER A 667 7.01 38.49 -3.99
N TYR A 668 7.58 37.30 -3.92
CA TYR A 668 7.85 36.54 -2.70
C TYR A 668 8.48 37.34 -1.55
N ASN A 669 9.57 38.07 -1.82
CA ASN A 669 10.28 38.80 -0.78
C ASN A 669 9.52 40.06 -0.30
N LEU A 670 8.67 40.64 -1.14
CA LEU A 670 7.89 41.82 -0.84
C LEU A 670 6.59 41.52 -0.07
N ARG A 671 6.18 40.25 0.04
CA ARG A 671 4.94 39.86 0.71
C ARG A 671 4.85 40.31 2.16
N LYS A 672 5.99 40.46 2.83
CA LYS A 672 6.08 40.91 4.23
C LYS A 672 5.52 42.35 4.45
N ASN A 673 5.38 43.12 3.39
CA ASN A 673 4.88 44.46 3.44
C ASN A 673 3.33 44.55 3.49
N TYR A 674 2.66 43.40 3.36
CA TYR A 674 1.21 43.27 3.32
C TYR A 674 0.70 42.40 4.45
N LYS A 675 -0.49 42.72 5.02
CA LYS A 675 -1.03 42.00 6.18
C LYS A 675 -1.81 40.75 5.82
N ASP A 676 -2.53 40.79 4.70
CA ASP A 676 -3.42 39.73 4.25
C ASP A 676 -2.99 39.22 2.85
N VAL A 677 -2.20 38.17 2.85
CA VAL A 677 -1.62 37.58 1.64
C VAL A 677 -1.92 36.09 1.58
N THR A 678 -2.57 35.68 0.50
CA THR A 678 -2.92 34.27 0.25
C THR A 678 -1.98 33.65 -0.79
N PRO A 679 -1.26 32.54 -0.47
CA PRO A 679 -0.50 31.82 -1.45
C PRO A 679 -1.43 31.04 -2.39
N ILE A 680 -1.16 31.11 -3.69
CA ILE A 680 -1.89 30.39 -4.75
C ILE A 680 -0.87 29.61 -5.56
N HIS A 681 -1.17 28.34 -5.84
CA HIS A 681 -0.32 27.49 -6.67
C HIS A 681 -0.26 28.01 -8.11
N ALA A 682 0.95 28.14 -8.64
CA ALA A 682 1.20 28.44 -10.04
C ALA A 682 1.69 27.19 -10.78
N TRP A 683 1.23 26.99 -12.00
CA TRP A 683 1.64 25.86 -12.80
C TRP A 683 3.16 25.85 -13.01
N VAL A 684 3.79 24.70 -12.76
CA VAL A 684 5.25 24.53 -12.76
C VAL A 684 5.92 25.00 -14.06
N ASN A 685 5.25 24.85 -15.20
CA ASN A 685 5.80 25.27 -16.49
C ASN A 685 5.81 26.79 -16.71
N LEU A 686 5.14 27.57 -15.86
CA LEU A 686 5.13 29.03 -15.90
C LEU A 686 6.28 29.66 -15.10
N VAL A 687 7.08 28.85 -14.41
CA VAL A 687 8.12 29.32 -13.49
C VAL A 687 9.47 28.73 -13.92
N LYS A 688 10.45 29.57 -14.14
CA LYS A 688 11.83 29.18 -14.45
C LYS A 688 12.81 29.86 -13.50
N ASN A 689 13.61 29.07 -12.77
CA ASN A 689 14.55 29.62 -11.76
C ASN A 689 13.87 30.58 -10.77
N ASP A 690 12.72 30.20 -10.26
CA ASP A 690 11.85 30.95 -9.34
C ASP A 690 11.22 32.22 -9.95
N ILE A 691 11.42 32.50 -11.20
CA ILE A 691 10.86 33.66 -11.91
C ILE A 691 9.61 33.25 -12.68
N LEU A 692 8.49 33.90 -12.40
CA LEU A 692 7.23 33.70 -13.09
C LEU A 692 7.23 34.37 -14.47
N ASP A 693 6.76 33.66 -15.48
CA ASP A 693 6.33 34.25 -16.73
C ASP A 693 4.93 34.89 -16.53
N VAL A 694 4.95 36.21 -16.28
CA VAL A 694 3.72 36.96 -15.91
C VAL A 694 2.69 36.95 -17.03
N GLU A 695 3.12 37.02 -18.31
CA GLU A 695 2.20 37.05 -19.44
C GLU A 695 1.59 35.66 -19.68
N ALA A 696 2.38 34.61 -19.56
CA ALA A 696 1.89 33.24 -19.64
C ALA A 696 0.92 32.94 -18.46
N PHE A 697 1.18 33.45 -17.24
CA PHE A 697 0.29 33.32 -16.12
C PHE A 697 -1.07 34.02 -16.33
N ARG A 698 -1.07 35.23 -16.89
CA ARG A 698 -2.31 35.92 -17.27
C ARG A 698 -3.13 35.14 -18.29
N ALA A 699 -2.48 34.48 -19.22
CA ALA A 699 -3.10 33.67 -20.26
C ALA A 699 -3.57 32.31 -19.77
N TRP A 700 -3.05 31.81 -18.65
CA TRP A 700 -3.31 30.49 -18.10
C TRP A 700 -4.73 30.29 -17.60
N SER A 701 -5.32 31.31 -16.96
CA SER A 701 -6.71 31.27 -16.50
C SER A 701 -7.43 32.57 -16.79
N PRO A 702 -8.71 32.52 -17.20
CA PRO A 702 -9.54 33.73 -17.42
C PRO A 702 -9.58 34.67 -16.22
N GLU A 703 -9.52 34.15 -14.99
CA GLU A 703 -9.55 34.96 -13.75
C GLU A 703 -8.27 35.78 -13.53
N TYR A 704 -7.17 35.46 -14.21
CA TYR A 704 -5.89 36.14 -14.08
C TYR A 704 -5.60 37.09 -15.24
N LYS A 705 -6.49 37.16 -16.23
CA LYS A 705 -6.30 37.98 -17.43
C LYS A 705 -5.92 39.42 -17.12
N ASP A 706 -6.58 40.04 -16.15
CA ASP A 706 -6.37 41.41 -15.77
C ASP A 706 -5.57 41.56 -14.44
N ALA A 707 -4.84 40.53 -14.06
CA ALA A 707 -4.02 40.49 -12.85
C ALA A 707 -2.89 41.55 -12.89
N GLU A 708 -2.69 42.24 -11.77
CA GLU A 708 -1.56 43.13 -11.53
C GLU A 708 -0.47 42.42 -10.73
N PHE A 709 0.77 42.78 -11.01
CA PHE A 709 1.93 42.19 -10.37
C PHE A 709 2.83 43.26 -9.76
N ILE A 710 3.13 43.13 -8.47
CA ILE A 710 4.10 43.95 -7.75
C ILE A 710 5.43 43.23 -7.83
N LEU A 711 6.31 43.75 -8.69
CA LEU A 711 7.57 43.13 -9.07
C LEU A 711 8.71 43.51 -8.13
N GLU A 712 9.72 42.67 -8.08
CA GLU A 712 11.00 42.85 -7.39
C GLU A 712 12.09 42.95 -8.45
N ASP A 713 12.74 44.10 -8.56
CA ASP A 713 13.75 44.43 -9.60
C ASP A 713 13.28 44.05 -11.03
N GLY A 714 12.02 44.33 -11.34
CA GLY A 714 11.44 44.06 -12.66
C GLY A 714 11.07 42.59 -12.93
N LYS A 715 11.17 41.71 -11.92
CA LYS A 715 10.83 40.29 -11.98
C LYS A 715 9.83 39.93 -10.92
N TYR A 716 9.00 38.90 -11.20
CA TYR A 716 8.15 38.31 -10.19
C TYR A 716 8.81 37.04 -9.69
N ILE A 717 9.16 37.00 -8.41
CA ILE A 717 9.80 35.85 -7.76
C ILE A 717 8.72 35.06 -7.05
N CYS A 718 8.59 33.77 -7.36
CA CYS A 718 7.69 32.82 -6.70
C CYS A 718 8.30 32.29 -5.40
N GLY A 719 7.44 31.97 -4.43
CA GLY A 719 7.81 31.05 -3.36
C GLY A 719 7.69 29.62 -3.84
N TRP A 720 8.20 28.68 -3.05
CA TRP A 720 8.10 27.26 -3.36
C TRP A 720 8.03 26.39 -2.11
N ALA A 721 7.48 25.18 -2.30
CA ALA A 721 7.50 24.11 -1.31
C ALA A 721 7.59 22.75 -2.00
N ILE A 722 8.13 21.77 -1.29
CA ILE A 722 8.11 20.38 -1.74
C ILE A 722 6.81 19.75 -1.23
N GLU A 723 5.98 19.29 -2.15
CA GLU A 723 4.67 18.71 -1.88
C GLU A 723 4.45 17.42 -2.68
N LYS A 724 3.39 16.69 -2.38
CA LYS A 724 2.96 15.56 -3.20
C LYS A 724 2.74 16.05 -4.65
N MET A 725 3.27 15.31 -5.62
CA MET A 725 3.03 15.61 -7.03
C MET A 725 1.57 15.30 -7.39
N SER A 726 0.80 16.32 -7.73
CA SER A 726 -0.60 16.17 -8.10
C SER A 726 -1.10 17.31 -8.99
N LYS A 727 -2.17 17.07 -9.73
CA LYS A 727 -2.80 18.07 -10.60
C LYS A 727 -3.29 19.31 -9.83
N SER A 728 -3.84 19.10 -8.65
CA SER A 728 -4.38 20.20 -7.81
C SER A 728 -3.29 21.12 -7.28
N MET A 729 -2.06 20.66 -7.22
CA MET A 729 -0.88 21.43 -6.81
C MET A 729 -0.14 22.05 -8.00
N TYR A 730 -0.58 21.78 -9.24
CA TYR A 730 0.03 22.28 -10.48
C TYR A 730 1.55 22.03 -10.59
N ASN A 731 2.04 20.97 -9.94
CA ASN A 731 3.45 20.63 -9.83
C ASN A 731 3.81 19.32 -10.56
N VAL A 732 2.91 18.82 -11.42
CA VAL A 732 3.12 17.59 -12.18
C VAL A 732 4.14 17.83 -13.29
N VAL A 733 5.14 16.94 -13.38
CA VAL A 733 6.09 16.85 -14.49
C VAL A 733 5.72 15.67 -15.36
N ASN A 734 5.55 15.89 -16.65
CA ASN A 734 5.17 14.89 -17.63
C ASN A 734 6.41 14.10 -18.09
N PRO A 735 6.44 12.78 -18.01
CA PRO A 735 7.55 11.98 -18.51
C PRO A 735 7.76 12.11 -20.03
N ASP A 736 6.71 12.40 -20.81
CA ASP A 736 6.84 12.62 -22.26
C ASP A 736 7.78 13.79 -22.57
N ASP A 737 7.69 14.90 -21.81
CA ASP A 737 8.55 16.06 -22.00
C ASP A 737 10.01 15.70 -21.71
N ILE A 738 10.25 14.97 -20.64
CA ILE A 738 11.59 14.52 -20.26
C ILE A 738 12.18 13.56 -21.30
N VAL A 739 11.39 12.61 -21.79
CA VAL A 739 11.84 11.66 -22.84
C VAL A 739 12.14 12.39 -24.15
N ASN A 740 11.32 13.38 -24.51
CA ASN A 740 11.57 14.16 -25.74
C ASN A 740 12.85 14.99 -25.67
N ASP A 741 13.16 15.55 -24.50
CA ASP A 741 14.29 16.45 -24.33
C ASP A 741 15.62 15.73 -24.03
N TYR A 742 15.56 14.63 -23.28
CA TYR A 742 16.73 13.93 -22.76
C TYR A 742 16.82 12.45 -23.13
N GLY A 743 15.73 11.83 -23.55
CA GLY A 743 15.63 10.42 -23.84
C GLY A 743 15.18 9.56 -22.65
N ALA A 744 14.66 8.36 -22.98
CA ALA A 744 14.16 7.40 -21.99
C ALA A 744 15.27 6.83 -21.09
N ASP A 745 16.43 6.51 -21.66
CA ASP A 745 17.56 5.99 -20.88
C ASP A 745 18.05 7.02 -19.86
N THR A 746 18.03 8.30 -20.20
CA THR A 746 18.37 9.38 -19.25
C THR A 746 17.34 9.47 -18.13
N LEU A 747 16.04 9.40 -18.44
CA LEU A 747 14.98 9.39 -17.45
C LEU A 747 15.15 8.21 -16.48
N ARG A 748 15.37 7.00 -17.00
CA ARG A 748 15.59 5.78 -16.20
C ARG A 748 16.76 5.92 -15.24
N LEU A 749 17.89 6.41 -15.72
CA LEU A 749 19.08 6.67 -14.90
C LEU A 749 18.81 7.73 -13.83
N TYR A 750 18.17 8.82 -14.22
CA TYR A 750 17.95 9.94 -13.30
C TYR A 750 17.00 9.59 -12.16
N GLU A 751 15.91 8.88 -12.41
CA GLU A 751 15.01 8.43 -11.35
C GLU A 751 15.69 7.52 -10.33
N MET A 752 16.58 6.66 -10.79
CA MET A 752 17.36 5.80 -9.90
C MET A 752 18.49 6.56 -9.19
N PHE A 753 19.01 7.63 -9.79
CA PHE A 753 20.10 8.44 -9.23
C PHE A 753 19.65 9.41 -8.14
N LEU A 754 18.40 9.83 -8.13
CA LEU A 754 17.84 10.80 -7.18
C LEU A 754 18.03 10.45 -5.70
N GLY A 755 18.18 9.17 -5.36
CA GLY A 755 18.41 8.73 -3.98
C GLY A 755 18.02 7.26 -3.76
N PRO A 756 18.08 6.79 -2.51
CA PRO A 756 17.63 5.44 -2.16
C PRO A 756 16.19 5.17 -2.61
N LEU A 757 15.91 3.96 -3.12
CA LEU A 757 14.61 3.62 -3.71
C LEU A 757 13.44 3.85 -2.75
N GLU A 758 13.59 3.49 -1.49
CA GLU A 758 12.53 3.55 -0.48
C GLU A 758 12.30 4.98 0.09
N ALA A 759 13.24 5.90 -0.15
CA ALA A 759 13.13 7.28 0.33
C ALA A 759 12.30 8.15 -0.61
N SER A 760 11.41 8.97 -0.05
CA SER A 760 10.77 10.05 -0.80
C SER A 760 11.79 11.13 -1.16
N LYS A 761 11.69 11.69 -2.35
CA LYS A 761 12.68 12.61 -2.93
C LYS A 761 12.04 13.63 -3.84
N PRO A 762 12.50 14.90 -3.82
CA PRO A 762 11.99 15.92 -4.70
C PRO A 762 12.50 15.71 -6.13
N TRP A 763 11.65 15.98 -7.11
CA TRP A 763 12.05 16.08 -8.51
C TRP A 763 12.71 17.43 -8.78
N ASP A 764 13.88 17.40 -9.40
CA ASP A 764 14.57 18.57 -9.91
C ASP A 764 15.04 18.34 -11.36
N THR A 765 14.34 18.95 -12.31
CA THR A 765 14.65 18.81 -13.74
C THR A 765 16.08 19.28 -14.09
N ASN A 766 16.65 20.21 -13.32
CA ASN A 766 18.02 20.68 -13.57
C ASN A 766 19.10 19.63 -13.30
N GLY A 767 18.82 18.66 -12.43
CA GLY A 767 19.75 17.57 -12.09
C GLY A 767 19.93 16.52 -13.18
N ILE A 768 19.00 16.42 -14.14
CA ILE A 768 18.99 15.38 -15.17
C ILE A 768 20.16 15.46 -16.17
N ASP A 769 20.72 16.67 -16.36
CA ASP A 769 21.86 16.89 -17.26
C ASP A 769 23.08 16.04 -16.93
N GLY A 770 23.28 15.71 -15.65
CA GLY A 770 24.37 14.84 -15.21
C GLY A 770 24.28 13.45 -15.82
N CYS A 771 23.09 12.86 -15.81
CA CYS A 771 22.86 11.55 -16.41
C CYS A 771 22.93 11.58 -17.94
N PHE A 772 22.42 12.64 -18.56
CA PHE A 772 22.52 12.80 -20.01
C PHE A 772 23.98 12.95 -20.49
N ARG A 773 24.78 13.74 -19.79
CA ARG A 773 26.24 13.86 -20.09
C ARG A 773 26.98 12.55 -19.85
N PHE A 774 26.57 11.77 -18.85
CA PHE A 774 27.13 10.44 -18.62
C PHE A 774 26.91 9.51 -19.82
N LEU A 775 25.70 9.45 -20.39
CA LEU A 775 25.44 8.63 -21.58
C LEU A 775 26.26 9.08 -22.79
N LYS A 776 26.48 10.36 -22.97
CA LYS A 776 27.39 10.89 -24.02
C LYS A 776 28.84 10.47 -23.78
N LYS A 777 29.30 10.44 -22.51
CA LYS A 777 30.65 9.95 -22.18
C LYS A 777 30.76 8.44 -22.42
N LEU A 778 29.74 7.65 -22.05
CA LEU A 778 29.70 6.23 -22.37
C LEU A 778 29.81 6.00 -23.88
N TRP A 779 29.02 6.72 -24.67
CA TRP A 779 29.05 6.66 -26.13
C TRP A 779 30.45 6.97 -26.70
N SER A 780 31.14 7.95 -26.10
CA SER A 780 32.49 8.36 -26.53
C SER A 780 33.59 7.34 -26.26
N LEU A 781 33.35 6.29 -25.49
CA LEU A 781 34.30 5.16 -25.39
C LEU A 781 34.30 4.29 -26.65
N PHE A 782 33.22 4.31 -27.45
CA PHE A 782 33.02 3.50 -28.65
C PHE A 782 33.22 4.29 -29.95
N TRP A 783 32.75 5.54 -29.95
CA TRP A 783 32.80 6.41 -31.12
C TRP A 783 33.58 7.70 -30.87
N GLU A 784 34.42 8.08 -31.78
CA GLU A 784 35.10 9.35 -31.69
C GLU A 784 34.12 10.52 -31.85
N ASN A 785 34.21 11.52 -30.97
CA ASN A 785 33.34 12.68 -31.01
C ASN A 785 33.41 13.44 -32.33
N ARG A 786 32.26 13.74 -32.93
CA ARG A 786 32.08 14.49 -34.16
C ARG A 786 32.70 13.85 -35.41
N THR A 787 33.08 12.58 -35.34
CA THR A 787 33.53 11.79 -36.47
C THR A 787 32.74 10.49 -36.52
N ASP A 788 32.74 9.77 -37.66
CA ASP A 788 32.14 8.44 -37.76
C ASP A 788 33.21 7.34 -37.56
N ASN A 789 34.21 7.62 -36.74
CA ASN A 789 35.30 6.70 -36.48
C ASN A 789 34.98 5.81 -35.28
N TRP A 790 34.95 4.48 -35.53
CA TRP A 790 34.77 3.44 -34.48
C TRP A 790 36.11 3.20 -33.78
N LEU A 791 36.10 3.31 -32.43
CA LEU A 791 37.32 3.26 -31.60
C LEU A 791 37.62 1.86 -31.09
N VAL A 792 36.61 0.98 -30.99
CA VAL A 792 36.80 -0.35 -30.37
C VAL A 792 37.79 -1.20 -31.10
N ASN A 793 38.73 -1.79 -30.40
CA ASN A 793 39.78 -2.65 -30.86
C ASN A 793 39.87 -3.95 -30.05
N ASP A 794 40.69 -4.89 -30.52
CA ASP A 794 40.90 -6.19 -29.89
C ASP A 794 42.19 -6.22 -29.05
N ASP A 795 42.70 -5.09 -28.64
CA ASP A 795 43.87 -5.00 -27.75
C ASP A 795 43.55 -5.61 -26.40
N LYS A 796 44.52 -6.30 -25.83
CA LYS A 796 44.38 -6.87 -24.48
C LYS A 796 44.24 -5.77 -23.46
N PRO A 797 43.30 -5.88 -22.54
CA PRO A 797 43.09 -4.89 -21.49
C PRO A 797 44.29 -4.80 -20.54
N THR A 798 44.58 -3.60 -20.06
CA THR A 798 45.59 -3.38 -19.01
C THR A 798 45.06 -3.82 -17.66
N GLN A 799 45.96 -3.99 -16.66
CA GLN A 799 45.53 -4.27 -15.28
C GLN A 799 44.62 -3.16 -14.70
N GLU A 800 44.84 -1.91 -15.08
CA GLU A 800 44.00 -0.80 -14.65
C GLU A 800 42.58 -0.89 -15.26
N ASN A 801 42.49 -1.27 -16.55
CA ASN A 801 41.20 -1.48 -17.22
C ASN A 801 40.40 -2.60 -16.52
N LEU A 802 41.05 -3.73 -16.26
CA LEU A 802 40.48 -4.88 -15.57
C LEU A 802 40.06 -4.51 -14.14
N LYS A 803 40.87 -3.76 -13.41
CA LYS A 803 40.55 -3.29 -12.06
C LYS A 803 39.30 -2.41 -12.06
N SER A 804 39.22 -1.43 -12.96
CA SER A 804 38.07 -0.52 -13.06
C SER A 804 36.78 -1.30 -13.39
N LEU A 805 36.83 -2.25 -14.34
CA LEU A 805 35.70 -3.07 -14.72
C LEU A 805 35.25 -4.00 -13.59
N HIS A 806 36.18 -4.75 -12.97
CA HIS A 806 35.82 -5.73 -11.94
C HIS A 806 35.33 -5.08 -10.64
N LYS A 807 35.80 -3.88 -10.30
CA LYS A 807 35.18 -3.04 -9.25
C LYS A 807 33.72 -2.75 -9.58
N LEU A 808 33.45 -2.36 -10.83
CA LEU A 808 32.08 -2.08 -11.28
C LEU A 808 31.21 -3.33 -11.23
N ILE A 809 31.68 -4.48 -11.78
CA ILE A 809 30.91 -5.74 -11.76
C ILE A 809 30.49 -6.09 -10.34
N LYS A 810 31.45 -6.09 -9.40
CA LYS A 810 31.19 -6.40 -8.00
C LYS A 810 30.16 -5.44 -7.39
N LYS A 811 30.38 -4.14 -7.56
CA LYS A 811 29.54 -3.09 -6.97
C LYS A 811 28.12 -3.14 -7.52
N VAL A 812 27.95 -3.18 -8.84
CA VAL A 812 26.63 -3.17 -9.47
C VAL A 812 25.86 -4.46 -9.17
N THR A 813 26.52 -5.62 -9.17
CA THR A 813 25.86 -6.88 -8.80
C THR A 813 25.29 -6.82 -7.39
N GLN A 814 26.09 -6.40 -6.42
CA GLN A 814 25.65 -6.25 -5.02
C GLN A 814 24.56 -5.18 -4.85
N ASP A 815 24.71 -4.07 -5.54
CA ASP A 815 23.75 -2.97 -5.47
C ASP A 815 22.37 -3.35 -6.05
N ILE A 816 22.32 -4.06 -7.17
CA ILE A 816 21.06 -4.54 -7.75
C ILE A 816 20.37 -5.52 -6.78
N GLU A 817 21.11 -6.47 -6.22
CA GLU A 817 20.58 -7.43 -5.25
C GLU A 817 20.01 -6.75 -3.98
N ASN A 818 20.59 -5.61 -3.60
CA ASN A 818 20.18 -4.80 -2.44
C ASN A 818 19.28 -3.60 -2.80
N PHE A 819 18.85 -3.45 -4.04
CA PHE A 819 18.07 -2.31 -4.53
C PHE A 819 18.72 -0.94 -4.30
N SER A 820 20.06 -0.88 -4.29
CA SER A 820 20.86 0.33 -4.12
C SER A 820 21.25 0.94 -5.47
N PHE A 821 20.27 1.25 -6.31
CA PHE A 821 20.51 1.67 -7.70
C PHE A 821 21.20 3.02 -7.83
N ASN A 822 21.02 3.94 -6.90
CA ASN A 822 21.67 5.24 -6.90
C ASN A 822 23.19 5.11 -6.80
N THR A 823 23.69 4.18 -5.99
CA THR A 823 25.15 3.91 -5.88
C THR A 823 25.67 3.15 -7.09
N SER A 824 24.87 2.32 -7.75
CA SER A 824 25.22 1.71 -9.04
C SER A 824 25.53 2.74 -10.11
N ILE A 825 24.66 3.75 -10.25
CA ILE A 825 24.84 4.81 -11.26
C ILE A 825 26.09 5.61 -11.00
N SER A 826 26.37 5.94 -9.74
CA SER A 826 27.63 6.58 -9.36
C SER A 826 28.85 5.71 -9.72
N ALA A 827 28.77 4.40 -9.51
CA ALA A 827 29.82 3.47 -9.88
C ALA A 827 30.06 3.39 -11.39
N PHE A 828 28.96 3.41 -12.18
CA PHE A 828 29.06 3.51 -13.65
C PHE A 828 29.76 4.81 -14.09
N MET A 829 29.40 5.94 -13.50
CA MET A 829 30.02 7.23 -13.82
C MET A 829 31.53 7.22 -13.53
N ILE A 830 31.94 6.64 -12.38
CA ILE A 830 33.35 6.49 -11.99
C ILE A 830 34.08 5.61 -13.03
N CYS A 831 33.57 4.43 -13.32
CA CYS A 831 34.20 3.49 -14.24
C CYS A 831 34.36 4.07 -15.64
N VAL A 832 33.32 4.69 -16.19
CA VAL A 832 33.36 5.34 -17.51
C VAL A 832 34.41 6.47 -17.56
N ASN A 833 34.50 7.28 -16.49
CA ASN A 833 35.52 8.30 -16.39
C ASN A 833 36.95 7.71 -16.33
N GLU A 834 37.18 6.66 -15.54
CA GLU A 834 38.44 5.95 -15.44
C GLU A 834 38.86 5.35 -16.79
N LEU A 835 37.97 4.59 -17.45
CA LEU A 835 38.23 4.02 -18.76
C LEU A 835 38.51 5.07 -19.83
N GLY A 836 37.82 6.22 -19.78
CA GLY A 836 38.10 7.36 -20.65
C GLY A 836 39.48 7.97 -20.43
N GLN A 837 39.89 8.16 -19.17
CA GLN A 837 41.25 8.64 -18.82
C GLN A 837 42.33 7.65 -19.23
N GLN A 838 42.05 6.35 -19.08
CA GLN A 838 42.93 5.26 -19.51
C GLN A 838 42.94 5.05 -21.04
N LYS A 839 42.09 5.77 -21.79
CA LYS A 839 41.90 5.60 -23.23
C LYS A 839 41.62 4.13 -23.60
N CYS A 840 40.79 3.47 -22.81
CA CYS A 840 40.44 2.09 -22.99
C CYS A 840 39.37 1.93 -24.09
N HIS A 841 39.72 1.24 -25.15
CA HIS A 841 38.82 0.88 -26.25
C HIS A 841 38.82 -0.65 -26.49
N SER A 842 39.29 -1.43 -25.50
CA SER A 842 39.34 -2.89 -25.58
C SER A 842 37.92 -3.47 -25.67
N ARG A 843 37.64 -4.27 -26.69
CA ARG A 843 36.35 -4.96 -26.89
C ARG A 843 35.98 -5.80 -25.67
N GLU A 844 36.94 -6.48 -25.07
CA GLU A 844 36.70 -7.32 -23.88
C GLU A 844 36.12 -6.52 -22.72
N ILE A 845 36.68 -5.35 -22.44
CA ILE A 845 36.19 -4.46 -21.38
C ILE A 845 34.84 -3.84 -21.72
N LEU A 846 34.71 -3.30 -22.91
CA LEU A 846 33.56 -2.55 -23.35
C LEU A 846 32.32 -3.45 -23.55
N ARG A 847 32.54 -4.70 -23.97
CA ARG A 847 31.45 -5.69 -24.10
C ARG A 847 30.80 -5.97 -22.73
N ASP A 848 31.58 -6.22 -21.69
CA ASP A 848 31.07 -6.46 -20.35
C ASP A 848 30.44 -5.18 -19.76
N LEU A 849 30.98 -3.99 -20.02
CA LEU A 849 30.37 -2.72 -19.63
C LEU A 849 28.97 -2.55 -20.23
N VAL A 850 28.77 -2.93 -21.50
CA VAL A 850 27.45 -2.87 -22.14
C VAL A 850 26.45 -3.83 -21.48
N ILE A 851 26.88 -5.02 -21.13
CA ILE A 851 26.03 -5.99 -20.39
C ILE A 851 25.59 -5.40 -19.05
N LEU A 852 26.52 -4.79 -18.30
CA LEU A 852 26.26 -4.22 -16.98
C LEU A 852 25.29 -3.03 -17.03
N ILE A 853 25.40 -2.16 -18.05
CA ILE A 853 24.55 -0.97 -18.17
C ILE A 853 23.15 -1.29 -18.74
N ALA A 854 22.99 -2.40 -19.43
CA ALA A 854 21.76 -2.76 -20.13
C ALA A 854 20.50 -2.74 -19.25
N PRO A 855 20.49 -3.21 -18.00
CA PRO A 855 19.32 -3.10 -17.13
C PRO A 855 18.90 -1.65 -16.85
N PHE A 856 19.85 -0.74 -16.75
CA PHE A 856 19.65 0.67 -16.42
C PHE A 856 19.29 1.53 -17.64
N ALA A 857 19.99 1.32 -18.75
CA ALA A 857 19.87 2.07 -19.99
C ALA A 857 19.79 1.11 -21.21
N PRO A 858 18.64 0.45 -21.39
CA PRO A 858 18.53 -0.66 -22.35
C PRO A 858 18.67 -0.26 -23.82
N HIS A 859 18.27 0.95 -24.19
CA HIS A 859 18.30 1.37 -25.61
C HIS A 859 19.74 1.60 -26.09
N ILE A 860 20.51 2.40 -25.35
CA ILE A 860 21.93 2.63 -25.69
C ILE A 860 22.73 1.32 -25.61
N ALA A 861 22.40 0.46 -24.65
CA ALA A 861 23.07 -0.81 -24.50
C ALA A 861 22.83 -1.74 -25.71
N GLU A 862 21.59 -1.85 -26.18
CA GLU A 862 21.27 -2.64 -27.38
C GLU A 862 21.98 -2.09 -28.63
N GLU A 863 22.01 -0.76 -28.79
CA GLU A 863 22.71 -0.16 -29.93
C GLU A 863 24.21 -0.46 -29.91
N LEU A 864 24.88 -0.25 -28.78
CA LEU A 864 26.30 -0.54 -28.63
C LEU A 864 26.60 -2.05 -28.76
N TRP A 865 25.72 -2.91 -28.28
CA TRP A 865 25.81 -4.36 -28.41
C TRP A 865 25.75 -4.81 -29.87
N ASN A 866 24.80 -4.24 -30.63
CA ASN A 866 24.69 -4.48 -32.05
C ASN A 866 25.90 -3.96 -32.82
N GLU A 867 26.44 -2.79 -32.49
CA GLU A 867 27.65 -2.21 -33.12
C GLU A 867 28.92 -3.02 -32.78
N LEU A 868 28.94 -3.70 -31.62
CA LEU A 868 30.01 -4.67 -31.29
C LEU A 868 29.98 -5.93 -32.17
N GLY A 869 28.91 -6.13 -32.98
CA GLY A 869 28.74 -7.26 -33.88
C GLY A 869 28.07 -8.49 -33.27
N GLU A 870 27.48 -8.32 -32.08
CA GLU A 870 26.71 -9.36 -31.40
C GLU A 870 25.34 -9.53 -32.09
N LYS A 871 24.91 -10.77 -32.30
CA LYS A 871 23.71 -11.06 -33.12
C LYS A 871 22.42 -11.15 -32.32
N GLU A 872 22.54 -11.50 -31.06
CA GLU A 872 21.41 -11.67 -30.16
C GLU A 872 21.21 -10.43 -29.28
N THR A 873 20.05 -10.30 -28.63
CA THR A 873 19.79 -9.17 -27.72
C THR A 873 20.71 -9.20 -26.50
N VAL A 874 21.14 -8.04 -26.04
CA VAL A 874 21.91 -7.91 -24.79
C VAL A 874 21.14 -8.41 -23.58
N CYS A 875 19.83 -8.50 -23.66
CA CYS A 875 18.98 -9.03 -22.59
C CYS A 875 19.28 -10.50 -22.26
N ASP A 876 19.79 -11.27 -23.24
CA ASP A 876 20.13 -12.68 -23.07
C ASP A 876 21.63 -12.92 -22.85
N ALA A 877 22.44 -11.85 -22.85
CA ALA A 877 23.86 -11.92 -22.56
C ALA A 877 24.10 -12.36 -21.10
N GLN A 878 25.07 -13.24 -20.91
CA GLN A 878 25.40 -13.72 -19.56
C GLN A 878 26.00 -12.58 -18.72
N TRP A 879 25.46 -12.36 -17.52
CA TRP A 879 25.98 -11.39 -16.56
C TRP A 879 27.43 -11.72 -16.17
N PRO A 880 28.37 -10.75 -16.28
CA PRO A 880 29.78 -11.00 -16.01
C PRO A 880 30.03 -11.22 -14.52
N LYS A 881 31.03 -12.05 -14.23
CA LYS A 881 31.48 -12.34 -12.86
C LYS A 881 32.75 -11.56 -12.57
N TRP A 882 32.87 -10.99 -11.37
CA TRP A 882 34.11 -10.35 -10.95
C TRP A 882 35.15 -11.39 -10.52
N ASN A 883 36.44 -11.02 -10.69
CA ASN A 883 37.56 -11.77 -10.16
C ASN A 883 38.25 -10.94 -9.09
N GLU A 884 38.38 -11.50 -7.90
CA GLU A 884 39.03 -10.84 -6.76
C GLU A 884 40.52 -10.52 -6.99
N GLU A 885 41.19 -11.26 -7.85
CA GLU A 885 42.60 -11.02 -8.21
C GLU A 885 42.80 -9.62 -8.84
N TYR A 886 41.82 -9.15 -9.65
CA TYR A 886 41.90 -7.83 -10.26
C TYR A 886 41.51 -6.70 -9.29
N LEU A 887 40.90 -7.03 -8.14
CA LEU A 887 40.54 -6.08 -7.11
C LEU A 887 41.63 -5.86 -6.06
N ALA A 888 42.64 -6.72 -6.04
CA ALA A 888 43.73 -6.63 -5.12
C ALA A 888 44.45 -5.29 -5.26
N GLU A 889 44.54 -4.54 -4.18
CA GLU A 889 45.36 -3.33 -4.14
C GLU A 889 46.80 -3.73 -4.00
N ASN A 890 47.56 -3.58 -5.08
CA ASN A 890 48.99 -3.79 -5.05
C ASN A 890 49.71 -2.72 -4.24
N GLU A 891 49.08 -1.58 -4.03
CA GLU A 891 49.63 -0.45 -3.27
C GLU A 891 48.58 0.11 -2.32
N ILE A 892 49.04 0.54 -1.15
CA ILE A 892 48.25 1.26 -0.14
C ILE A 892 48.80 2.67 0.05
N GLN A 893 47.93 3.65 0.14
CA GLN A 893 48.30 5.03 0.47
C GLN A 893 48.19 5.26 1.97
N LEU A 894 49.31 5.60 2.60
CA LEU A 894 49.37 5.94 4.02
C LEU A 894 49.69 7.41 4.22
N THR A 895 49.02 8.01 5.20
CA THR A 895 49.28 9.37 5.62
C THR A 895 50.48 9.39 6.58
N VAL A 896 51.52 10.16 6.25
CA VAL A 896 52.67 10.37 7.12
C VAL A 896 52.47 11.62 7.98
N SER A 897 52.51 11.41 9.27
CA SER A 897 52.33 12.45 10.30
C SER A 897 53.55 12.62 11.14
N PHE A 898 53.76 13.84 11.64
CA PHE A 898 54.84 14.19 12.60
C PHE A 898 54.21 14.75 13.87
N ASN A 899 54.48 14.12 15.00
CA ASN A 899 53.86 14.47 16.29
C ASN A 899 52.30 14.59 16.18
N GLY A 900 51.67 13.67 15.43
CA GLY A 900 50.21 13.62 15.24
C GLY A 900 49.64 14.59 14.19
N LYS A 901 50.47 15.43 13.55
CA LYS A 901 50.03 16.32 12.47
C LYS A 901 50.35 15.72 11.11
N ALA A 902 49.33 15.43 10.30
CA ALA A 902 49.46 14.94 8.92
C ALA A 902 50.26 15.93 8.05
N ARG A 903 51.19 15.42 7.24
CA ARG A 903 52.07 16.24 6.40
C ARG A 903 52.05 15.87 4.93
N PHE A 904 52.13 14.58 4.63
CA PHE A 904 52.04 14.09 3.25
C PHE A 904 51.51 12.68 3.20
N GLN A 905 51.20 12.21 1.98
CA GLN A 905 50.79 10.86 1.72
C GLN A 905 51.86 10.15 0.88
N LYS A 906 52.03 8.87 1.11
CA LYS A 906 52.98 8.02 0.39
C LYS A 906 52.40 6.67 0.08
N MET A 907 52.67 6.16 -1.11
CA MET A 907 52.25 4.84 -1.58
C MET A 907 53.27 3.79 -1.10
N PHE A 908 52.76 2.64 -0.67
CA PHE A 908 53.50 1.46 -0.28
C PHE A 908 52.90 0.22 -0.90
N ALA A 909 53.66 -0.82 -1.12
CA ALA A 909 53.12 -2.12 -1.50
C ALA A 909 52.11 -2.60 -0.45
N ALA A 910 50.99 -3.18 -0.91
CA ALA A 910 49.88 -3.58 -0.01
C ALA A 910 50.30 -4.67 1.01
N ASP A 911 51.28 -5.47 0.63
CA ASP A 911 51.94 -6.54 1.41
C ASP A 911 53.19 -6.11 2.16
N ALA A 912 53.58 -4.82 2.06
CA ALA A 912 54.76 -4.28 2.76
C ALA A 912 54.67 -4.47 4.27
N SER A 913 55.70 -5.03 4.84
CA SER A 913 55.84 -5.18 6.30
C SER A 913 55.96 -3.84 7.01
N LYS A 914 55.68 -3.81 8.29
CA LYS A 914 55.85 -2.58 9.09
C LYS A 914 57.25 -2.01 9.01
N ASP A 915 58.24 -2.86 9.02
CA ASP A 915 59.65 -2.47 8.99
C ASP A 915 60.00 -1.90 7.60
N GLU A 916 59.47 -2.45 6.51
CA GLU A 916 59.62 -1.90 5.16
C GLU A 916 58.92 -0.54 5.01
N ILE A 917 57.71 -0.40 5.53
CA ILE A 917 56.97 0.85 5.52
C ILE A 917 57.76 1.93 6.33
N GLU A 918 58.26 1.58 7.50
CA GLU A 918 59.09 2.45 8.32
C GLU A 918 60.36 2.89 7.58
N LYS A 919 61.08 1.92 7.02
CA LYS A 919 62.31 2.16 6.26
C LYS A 919 62.07 3.10 5.09
N LEU A 920 61.09 2.76 4.24
CA LEU A 920 60.76 3.54 3.04
C LEU A 920 60.26 4.95 3.40
N THR A 921 59.63 5.12 4.58
CA THR A 921 59.15 6.41 5.05
C THR A 921 60.30 7.26 5.52
N LEU A 922 61.27 6.68 6.20
CA LEU A 922 62.46 7.40 6.68
C LEU A 922 63.44 7.80 5.54
N GLU A 923 63.49 7.00 4.47
CA GLU A 923 64.29 7.28 3.27
C GLU A 923 63.64 8.32 2.33
N ASP A 924 62.41 8.76 2.59
CA ASP A 924 61.71 9.74 1.76
C ASP A 924 62.27 11.17 2.01
N ASP A 925 62.62 11.86 0.93
CA ASP A 925 63.14 13.22 0.98
C ASP A 925 62.23 14.20 1.72
N ARG A 926 60.91 13.95 1.66
CA ARG A 926 59.92 14.76 2.38
C ARG A 926 59.98 14.55 3.90
N THR A 927 60.35 13.34 4.34
CA THR A 927 60.60 13.06 5.78
C THR A 927 61.78 13.85 6.30
N ALA A 928 62.88 13.91 5.56
CA ALA A 928 64.09 14.67 5.91
C ALA A 928 63.77 16.14 6.20
N LYS A 929 62.89 16.75 5.41
CA LYS A 929 62.43 18.14 5.61
C LYS A 929 61.72 18.39 6.95
N TYR A 930 61.04 17.40 7.50
CA TYR A 930 60.32 17.52 8.78
C TYR A 930 61.09 16.98 9.96
N THR A 931 62.29 16.43 9.74
CA THR A 931 63.19 15.88 10.78
C THR A 931 64.52 16.65 10.89
N GLU A 932 64.77 17.66 10.03
CA GLU A 932 65.99 18.44 10.00
C GLU A 932 66.22 19.16 11.36
N GLY A 933 67.31 18.84 11.99
CA GLY A 933 67.65 19.37 13.33
C GLY A 933 66.91 18.76 14.51
N MET A 934 66.10 17.70 14.28
CA MET A 934 65.31 16.99 15.31
C MET A 934 65.75 15.52 15.43
N GLN A 935 65.64 14.96 16.65
CA GLN A 935 65.86 13.54 16.89
C GLN A 935 64.63 12.76 16.74
N ILE A 936 64.60 11.71 15.88
CA ILE A 936 63.49 10.77 15.77
C ILE A 936 63.46 9.87 16.99
N MET A 937 62.42 9.99 17.80
CA MET A 937 62.24 9.23 19.02
C MET A 937 61.54 7.87 18.75
N LYS A 938 60.59 7.85 17.83
CA LYS A 938 59.84 6.63 17.48
C LYS A 938 59.07 6.80 16.17
N VAL A 939 58.96 5.73 15.40
CA VAL A 939 58.05 5.64 14.25
C VAL A 939 56.94 4.66 14.61
N ILE A 940 55.72 5.09 14.47
CA ILE A 940 54.50 4.27 14.73
C ILE A 940 53.81 4.01 13.40
N VAL A 941 53.90 2.79 12.94
CA VAL A 941 53.15 2.35 11.73
C VAL A 941 51.90 1.64 12.17
N VAL A 942 50.72 2.22 11.86
CA VAL A 942 49.40 1.58 12.01
C VAL A 942 49.01 1.03 10.63
N PRO A 943 49.06 -0.29 10.44
CA PRO A 943 48.78 -0.90 9.14
C PRO A 943 47.47 -0.41 8.51
N LYS A 944 47.51 -0.09 7.21
CA LYS A 944 46.36 0.38 6.40
C LYS A 944 45.68 1.67 6.91
N LYS A 945 46.35 2.43 7.83
CA LYS A 945 45.76 3.67 8.39
C LYS A 945 46.73 4.85 8.29
N ILE A 946 47.79 4.85 9.05
CA ILE A 946 48.66 6.04 9.24
C ILE A 946 50.07 5.67 9.72
N ILE A 947 51.03 6.52 9.36
CA ILE A 947 52.37 6.47 9.92
C ILE A 947 52.53 7.76 10.75
N ASN A 948 53.00 7.63 11.97
CA ASN A 948 53.30 8.79 12.83
C ASN A 948 54.76 8.74 13.30
N ILE A 949 55.56 9.74 12.91
CA ILE A 949 56.93 9.93 13.34
C ILE A 949 56.92 10.89 14.52
N VAL A 950 57.44 10.43 15.64
CA VAL A 950 57.60 11.23 16.86
C VAL A 950 59.00 11.80 16.85
N VAL A 951 59.09 13.12 16.78
CA VAL A 951 60.37 13.86 16.77
C VAL A 951 60.45 14.80 17.97
N LYS A 952 61.67 15.04 18.49
CA LYS A 952 61.91 15.91 19.59
C LYS A 952 63.00 16.87 19.20
#